data_6b3334d8bf4435d7689b439eeb5fcd13
#
_entry.id   6b3334d8bf4435d7689b439eeb5fcd13
#
_cell.length_a   1.000
_cell.length_b   1.000
_cell.length_c   1.000
_cell.angle_alpha   90.00
_cell.angle_beta   90.00
_cell.angle_gamma   90.00
#
_symmetry.space_group_name_H-M   'P 1'
#
loop_
_entity.id
_entity.type
_entity.pdbx_description
1 polymer ?
#
loop_
_entity_poly.entity_id
_entity_poly.type
_entity_poly.pdbx_seq_one_letter_code
_entity_poly.pdbx_strand_id
1 'polypeptide(L)'
;MEFKLVSEYQPTGDQPEAIKALVDGFNKGNQCQTLLGVTGSGKTFTMANIISQIQKPTLIIAHNKTLAAQLYGEFKEFFPENAVEYFVSYYDYYQPEAYVPSTDTYIEKDSSINDEIDKLRHSATASLSERNDVIIVASVSCIYGLGSPIDYQNMVISLRPGMIKDRDEVLKKLIEIQYDRNDMDFKRGTFRVRGDVVEIFPAYSGDLAVRVEFFGDEVERILMIDTLTGEMKENLGHIAIFPASHYVVSPDKLEGAILNIEEELIERVKYFKSEDKLLEAQRISERTNFDIEMLRETGFCSGIENYSRHLTGLEPGCPPHTLMDYFPEDFLIIVDESHITLPQIRGMFAGDRSRKTTLVDFGFRLPSALDNRPLNFTEFESKISQILFVSATPSVYESDHELLRTEQVIRPTGLLDPEVSVRPVNGQIDDLLGEIHKELDKKNKVLVTTLTKKMAEDLTSYLREVGIRVKYLHSDIDTLERSEIIRDMRMDVFDVLVGINLLREGLDIPEVGLVAILDADKEGFLRSETSLIQTIGRAARNADGHVVMYADRMTDSMQRAISETNRRRQIQQAYNEANGITPTTIKKKVRDLISISKKAEVNIKEMEKDLESMSRQELEVLLKKITQQMHTAAAELNFELAAELRDKLIELKKQLQEMNDK
;
A
#
# COMPACT_ATOMS: atom_id res chain seq x y z
N MET A 1 -8.48 -22.64 12.27
CA MET A 1 -8.07 -21.90 13.49
C MET A 1 -9.11 -20.81 13.71
N GLU A 2 -9.31 -20.36 14.95
CA GLU A 2 -10.26 -19.29 15.26
C GLU A 2 -9.51 -17.97 15.43
N PHE A 3 -10.16 -16.85 15.10
CA PHE A 3 -9.61 -15.54 15.40
C PHE A 3 -9.65 -15.26 16.89
N LYS A 4 -8.50 -14.94 17.46
CA LYS A 4 -8.34 -14.62 18.88
C LYS A 4 -7.90 -13.17 19.04
N LEU A 5 -8.86 -12.32 19.42
CA LEU A 5 -8.58 -10.92 19.72
C LEU A 5 -7.81 -10.80 21.05
N VAL A 6 -6.64 -10.18 20.99
CA VAL A 6 -5.80 -9.85 22.17
C VAL A 6 -5.77 -8.33 22.31
N SER A 7 -6.30 -7.81 23.43
CA SER A 7 -6.31 -6.38 23.69
C SER A 7 -6.37 -6.10 25.19
N GLU A 8 -5.67 -5.06 25.63
CA GLU A 8 -5.81 -4.50 26.98
C GLU A 8 -7.08 -3.64 27.13
N TYR A 9 -7.71 -3.26 25.99
CA TYR A 9 -8.89 -2.43 25.96
C TYR A 9 -10.17 -3.27 25.95
N GLN A 10 -11.23 -2.70 26.52
CA GLN A 10 -12.59 -3.21 26.43
C GLN A 10 -13.45 -2.24 25.62
N PRO A 11 -14.46 -2.73 24.87
CA PRO A 11 -15.38 -1.86 24.16
C PRO A 11 -16.09 -0.88 25.11
N THR A 12 -16.06 0.41 24.78
CA THR A 12 -16.66 1.49 25.58
C THR A 12 -17.46 2.45 24.70
N GLY A 13 -18.28 3.31 25.33
CA GLY A 13 -19.13 4.26 24.61
C GLY A 13 -20.14 3.57 23.72
N ASP A 14 -20.17 3.94 22.45
CA ASP A 14 -21.06 3.36 21.43
C ASP A 14 -20.57 2.01 20.89
N GLN A 15 -19.31 1.62 21.17
CA GLN A 15 -18.70 0.42 20.58
C GLN A 15 -19.48 -0.87 20.88
N PRO A 16 -19.92 -1.16 22.14
CA PRO A 16 -20.62 -2.40 22.44
C PRO A 16 -21.92 -2.58 21.63
N GLU A 17 -22.69 -1.49 21.50
CA GLU A 17 -23.95 -1.51 20.75
C GLU A 17 -23.69 -1.62 19.25
N ALA A 18 -22.72 -0.88 18.72
CA ALA A 18 -22.33 -0.93 17.32
C ALA A 18 -21.81 -2.31 16.92
N ILE A 19 -20.92 -2.92 17.71
CA ILE A 19 -20.40 -4.27 17.49
C ILE A 19 -21.57 -5.27 17.46
N LYS A 20 -22.43 -5.25 18.48
CA LYS A 20 -23.56 -6.17 18.57
C LYS A 20 -24.50 -6.03 17.38
N ALA A 21 -24.88 -4.80 17.02
CA ALA A 21 -25.81 -4.56 15.92
C ALA A 21 -25.25 -5.04 14.57
N LEU A 22 -23.97 -4.77 14.30
CA LEU A 22 -23.30 -5.17 13.05
C LEU A 22 -23.11 -6.70 12.98
N VAL A 23 -22.69 -7.33 14.06
CA VAL A 23 -22.55 -8.81 14.13
C VAL A 23 -23.90 -9.50 13.97
N ASP A 24 -24.94 -9.03 14.68
CA ASP A 24 -26.30 -9.55 14.55
C ASP A 24 -26.84 -9.38 13.12
N GLY A 25 -26.52 -8.24 12.47
CA GLY A 25 -26.91 -7.98 11.10
C GLY A 25 -26.24 -8.94 10.10
N PHE A 26 -24.92 -9.15 10.20
CA PHE A 26 -24.21 -10.10 9.35
C PHE A 26 -24.68 -11.54 9.57
N ASN A 27 -24.93 -11.94 10.82
CA ASN A 27 -25.46 -13.26 11.14
C ASN A 27 -26.89 -13.47 10.60
N LYS A 28 -27.67 -12.41 10.40
CA LYS A 28 -28.99 -12.43 9.74
C LYS A 28 -28.92 -12.42 8.22
N GLY A 29 -27.70 -12.30 7.65
CA GLY A 29 -27.48 -12.31 6.22
C GLY A 29 -27.49 -10.92 5.55
N ASN A 30 -27.38 -9.84 6.32
CA ASN A 30 -27.21 -8.51 5.72
C ASN A 30 -25.95 -8.49 4.86
N GLN A 31 -26.09 -8.09 3.61
CA GLN A 31 -24.97 -8.01 2.68
C GLN A 31 -24.12 -6.74 2.91
N CYS A 32 -24.75 -5.60 3.05
CA CYS A 32 -24.10 -4.30 3.19
C CYS A 32 -24.48 -3.64 4.51
N GLN A 33 -23.49 -3.21 5.27
CA GLN A 33 -23.71 -2.47 6.53
C GLN A 33 -22.70 -1.32 6.62
N THR A 34 -23.07 -0.25 7.36
CA THR A 34 -22.23 0.93 7.55
C THR A 34 -21.94 1.20 9.02
N LEU A 35 -20.67 1.38 9.34
CA LEU A 35 -20.19 1.95 10.59
C LEU A 35 -19.81 3.42 10.34
N LEU A 36 -20.68 4.35 10.77
CA LEU A 36 -20.37 5.76 10.81
C LEU A 36 -19.57 6.02 12.08
N GLY A 37 -18.23 6.09 11.96
CA GLY A 37 -17.35 6.27 13.10
C GLY A 37 -16.52 7.54 12.99
N VAL A 38 -16.65 8.44 13.98
CA VAL A 38 -15.85 9.69 14.00
C VAL A 38 -14.37 9.40 14.19
N THR A 39 -13.54 10.36 13.84
CA THR A 39 -12.09 10.25 14.07
C THR A 39 -11.77 10.10 15.56
N GLY A 40 -10.99 9.08 15.92
CA GLY A 40 -10.60 8.82 17.32
C GLY A 40 -11.65 8.05 18.15
N SER A 41 -12.75 7.56 17.56
CA SER A 41 -13.72 6.73 18.26
C SER A 41 -13.30 5.26 18.43
N GLY A 42 -12.17 4.85 17.84
CA GLY A 42 -11.67 3.47 17.94
C GLY A 42 -12.28 2.53 16.89
N LYS A 43 -12.53 3.01 15.66
CA LYS A 43 -13.08 2.21 14.54
C LYS A 43 -12.32 0.90 14.32
N THR A 44 -10.98 0.95 14.33
CA THR A 44 -10.13 -0.25 14.11
C THR A 44 -10.40 -1.32 15.18
N PHE A 45 -10.56 -0.90 16.44
CA PHE A 45 -10.87 -1.83 17.52
C PHE A 45 -12.28 -2.43 17.38
N THR A 46 -13.25 -1.64 16.91
CA THR A 46 -14.59 -2.12 16.58
C THR A 46 -14.54 -3.14 15.45
N MET A 47 -13.80 -2.87 14.36
CA MET A 47 -13.60 -3.83 13.27
C MET A 47 -12.96 -5.13 13.77
N ALA A 48 -11.93 -5.06 14.62
CA ALA A 48 -11.30 -6.23 15.22
C ALA A 48 -12.26 -7.08 16.05
N ASN A 49 -13.14 -6.43 16.85
CA ASN A 49 -14.18 -7.13 17.60
C ASN A 49 -15.22 -7.80 16.71
N ILE A 50 -15.59 -7.17 15.58
CA ILE A 50 -16.50 -7.77 14.59
C ILE A 50 -15.87 -9.01 13.97
N ILE A 51 -14.61 -8.93 13.51
CA ILE A 51 -13.88 -10.06 12.92
C ILE A 51 -13.81 -11.23 13.92
N SER A 52 -13.45 -10.95 15.18
CA SER A 52 -13.34 -11.98 16.21
C SER A 52 -14.66 -12.68 16.55
N GLN A 53 -15.82 -12.06 16.28
CA GLN A 53 -17.12 -12.65 16.53
C GLN A 53 -17.72 -13.33 15.30
N ILE A 54 -17.45 -12.81 14.09
CA ILE A 54 -17.97 -13.38 12.83
C ILE A 54 -17.16 -14.57 12.38
N GLN A 55 -15.87 -14.64 12.72
CA GLN A 55 -14.98 -15.77 12.43
C GLN A 55 -14.82 -16.10 10.93
N LYS A 56 -14.84 -15.08 10.06
CA LYS A 56 -14.64 -15.22 8.61
C LYS A 56 -13.30 -14.66 8.15
N PRO A 57 -12.65 -15.27 7.16
CA PRO A 57 -11.53 -14.62 6.48
C PRO A 57 -11.93 -13.23 6.04
N THR A 58 -11.04 -12.25 6.25
CA THR A 58 -11.41 -10.84 6.09
C THR A 58 -10.43 -10.10 5.18
N LEU A 59 -10.97 -9.39 4.19
CA LEU A 59 -10.24 -8.44 3.35
C LEU A 59 -10.55 -7.01 3.80
N ILE A 60 -9.55 -6.28 4.25
CA ILE A 60 -9.65 -4.86 4.62
C ILE A 60 -9.04 -4.02 3.51
N ILE A 61 -9.84 -3.16 2.88
CA ILE A 61 -9.39 -2.32 1.76
C ILE A 61 -9.23 -0.88 2.23
N ALA A 62 -8.02 -0.33 2.06
CA ALA A 62 -7.69 1.05 2.33
C ALA A 62 -7.32 1.77 1.02
N HIS A 63 -7.61 3.07 0.91
CA HIS A 63 -7.41 3.84 -0.32
C HIS A 63 -5.93 4.16 -0.63
N ASN A 64 -5.00 4.02 0.33
CA ASN A 64 -3.56 4.24 0.11
C ASN A 64 -2.67 3.29 0.94
N LYS A 65 -1.38 3.20 0.55
CA LYS A 65 -0.39 2.32 1.21
C LYS A 65 -0.13 2.69 2.67
N THR A 66 -0.14 3.99 3.01
CA THR A 66 0.17 4.48 4.36
C THR A 66 -0.91 4.06 5.36
N LEU A 67 -2.19 4.24 4.99
CA LEU A 67 -3.31 3.81 5.83
C LEU A 67 -3.34 2.28 5.93
N ALA A 68 -3.12 1.57 4.83
CA ALA A 68 -3.02 0.12 4.85
C ALA A 68 -1.89 -0.37 5.79
N ALA A 69 -0.71 0.26 5.77
CA ALA A 69 0.39 -0.09 6.68
C ALA A 69 0.04 0.18 8.14
N GLN A 70 -0.64 1.29 8.44
CA GLN A 70 -1.11 1.59 9.80
C GLN A 70 -2.10 0.52 10.28
N LEU A 71 -3.12 0.20 9.48
CA LEU A 71 -4.11 -0.81 9.81
C LEU A 71 -3.47 -2.19 9.99
N TYR A 72 -2.55 -2.57 9.09
CA TYR A 72 -1.79 -3.81 9.20
C TYR A 72 -1.07 -3.93 10.55
N GLY A 73 -0.38 -2.86 10.98
CA GLY A 73 0.28 -2.81 12.27
C GLY A 73 -0.69 -2.95 13.45
N GLU A 74 -1.82 -2.24 13.41
CA GLU A 74 -2.85 -2.30 14.45
C GLU A 74 -3.50 -3.71 14.51
N PHE A 75 -3.84 -4.31 13.36
CA PHE A 75 -4.42 -5.66 13.33
C PHE A 75 -3.44 -6.74 13.76
N LYS A 76 -2.15 -6.60 13.46
CA LYS A 76 -1.10 -7.50 13.97
C LYS A 76 -0.98 -7.48 15.50
N GLU A 77 -1.17 -6.31 16.11
CA GLU A 77 -1.22 -6.19 17.58
C GLU A 77 -2.48 -6.85 18.15
N PHE A 78 -3.64 -6.72 17.47
CA PHE A 78 -4.91 -7.33 17.91
C PHE A 78 -4.99 -8.84 17.67
N PHE A 79 -4.31 -9.36 16.67
CA PHE A 79 -4.36 -10.77 16.27
C PHE A 79 -2.96 -11.39 16.13
N PRO A 80 -2.17 -11.45 17.24
CA PRO A 80 -0.78 -11.92 17.19
C PRO A 80 -0.63 -13.40 16.83
N GLU A 81 -1.66 -14.23 17.07
CA GLU A 81 -1.65 -15.67 16.79
C GLU A 81 -2.26 -16.01 15.40
N ASN A 82 -2.92 -15.07 14.74
CA ASN A 82 -3.58 -15.28 13.47
C ASN A 82 -2.76 -14.73 12.29
N ALA A 83 -3.10 -15.14 11.08
CA ALA A 83 -2.43 -14.66 9.88
C ALA A 83 -2.94 -13.26 9.52
N VAL A 84 -2.20 -12.24 9.88
CA VAL A 84 -2.44 -10.86 9.44
C VAL A 84 -1.43 -10.53 8.36
N GLU A 85 -1.90 -10.27 7.15
CA GLU A 85 -1.12 -10.14 5.94
C GLU A 85 -1.28 -8.75 5.29
N TYR A 86 -0.30 -8.37 4.47
CA TYR A 86 -0.25 -7.07 3.82
C TYR A 86 -0.19 -7.22 2.30
N PHE A 87 -1.14 -6.60 1.58
CA PHE A 87 -1.23 -6.73 0.14
C PHE A 87 -1.44 -5.38 -0.54
N VAL A 88 -0.35 -4.73 -0.92
CA VAL A 88 -0.39 -3.44 -1.64
C VAL A 88 0.41 -3.54 -2.94
N SER A 89 0.44 -2.49 -3.75
CA SER A 89 1.31 -2.44 -4.92
C SER A 89 2.78 -2.56 -4.48
N TYR A 90 3.51 -3.50 -5.05
CA TYR A 90 4.93 -3.77 -4.75
C TYR A 90 5.91 -2.84 -5.45
N TYR A 91 5.42 -1.87 -6.22
CA TYR A 91 6.28 -0.87 -6.85
C TYR A 91 6.58 0.29 -5.89
N ASP A 92 7.85 0.61 -5.68
CA ASP A 92 8.28 1.86 -5.04
C ASP A 92 8.13 3.01 -6.02
N TYR A 93 8.57 2.78 -7.26
CA TYR A 93 8.34 3.66 -8.40
C TYR A 93 7.61 2.89 -9.50
N TYR A 94 6.64 3.50 -10.14
CA TYR A 94 5.91 2.90 -11.25
C TYR A 94 5.54 3.94 -12.30
N GLN A 95 6.19 3.85 -13.45
CA GLN A 95 5.79 4.53 -14.68
C GLN A 95 5.13 3.51 -15.61
N PRO A 96 3.81 3.58 -15.81
CA PRO A 96 3.14 2.64 -16.70
C PRO A 96 3.58 2.87 -18.15
N GLU A 97 3.67 1.78 -18.90
CA GLU A 97 3.82 1.84 -20.35
C GLU A 97 2.73 2.70 -20.98
N ALA A 98 3.08 3.66 -21.82
CA ALA A 98 2.14 4.55 -22.47
C ALA A 98 2.65 4.99 -23.84
N TYR A 99 1.74 5.39 -24.71
CA TYR A 99 2.07 6.02 -25.97
C TYR A 99 1.28 7.31 -26.15
N VAL A 100 1.96 8.37 -26.57
CA VAL A 100 1.40 9.69 -26.83
C VAL A 100 1.40 9.93 -28.33
N PRO A 101 0.27 9.70 -29.05
CA PRO A 101 0.22 9.78 -30.50
C PRO A 101 0.56 11.18 -31.06
N SER A 102 0.23 12.25 -30.33
CA SER A 102 0.46 13.62 -30.76
C SER A 102 1.93 14.00 -30.89
N THR A 103 2.81 13.34 -30.14
CA THR A 103 4.26 13.58 -30.12
C THR A 103 5.06 12.38 -30.61
N ASP A 104 4.40 11.29 -31.03
CA ASP A 104 4.99 10.00 -31.40
C ASP A 104 5.99 9.52 -30.31
N THR A 105 5.59 9.67 -29.04
CA THR A 105 6.44 9.34 -27.89
C THR A 105 5.96 8.07 -27.23
N TYR A 106 6.80 7.03 -27.27
CA TYR A 106 6.59 5.82 -26.50
C TYR A 106 7.30 5.96 -25.15
N ILE A 107 6.56 5.73 -24.09
CA ILE A 107 7.04 5.70 -22.71
C ILE A 107 7.12 4.23 -22.31
N GLU A 108 8.33 3.74 -22.13
CA GLU A 108 8.55 2.38 -21.66
C GLU A 108 8.09 2.23 -20.21
N LYS A 109 7.63 1.01 -19.85
CA LYS A 109 7.35 0.67 -18.46
C LYS A 109 8.65 0.74 -17.66
N ASP A 110 8.70 1.64 -16.70
CA ASP A 110 9.78 1.72 -15.73
C ASP A 110 9.24 1.49 -14.32
N SER A 111 9.89 0.62 -13.56
CA SER A 111 9.42 0.26 -12.23
C SER A 111 10.54 -0.30 -11.38
N SER A 112 10.58 0.11 -10.11
CA SER A 112 11.37 -0.53 -9.07
C SER A 112 10.47 -1.38 -8.17
N ILE A 113 10.84 -2.62 -7.97
CA ILE A 113 10.11 -3.57 -7.13
C ILE A 113 10.68 -3.50 -5.71
N ASN A 114 9.79 -3.40 -4.74
CA ASN A 114 10.12 -3.52 -3.34
C ASN A 114 10.04 -4.99 -2.92
N ASP A 115 11.19 -5.62 -2.69
CA ASP A 115 11.29 -7.04 -2.36
C ASP A 115 10.54 -7.41 -1.07
N GLU A 116 10.49 -6.51 -0.07
CA GLU A 116 9.76 -6.75 1.16
C GLU A 116 8.24 -6.75 0.94
N ILE A 117 7.73 -5.85 0.14
CA ILE A 117 6.30 -5.82 -0.21
C ILE A 117 5.94 -7.02 -1.09
N ASP A 118 6.81 -7.40 -2.02
CA ASP A 118 6.60 -8.58 -2.87
C ASP A 118 6.53 -9.86 -2.03
N LYS A 119 7.45 -10.02 -1.07
CA LYS A 119 7.40 -11.11 -0.07
C LYS A 119 6.07 -11.15 0.68
N LEU A 120 5.59 -9.99 1.17
CA LEU A 120 4.32 -9.93 1.90
C LEU A 120 3.11 -10.28 1.03
N ARG A 121 3.16 -9.97 -0.27
CA ARG A 121 2.11 -10.37 -1.23
C ARG A 121 2.08 -11.89 -1.43
N HIS A 122 3.25 -12.53 -1.56
CA HIS A 122 3.36 -13.99 -1.63
C HIS A 122 2.92 -14.65 -0.31
N SER A 123 3.26 -14.05 0.83
CA SER A 123 2.77 -14.50 2.13
C SER A 123 1.25 -14.47 2.23
N ALA A 124 0.61 -13.41 1.74
CA ALA A 124 -0.84 -13.26 1.76
C ALA A 124 -1.56 -14.38 0.96
N THR A 125 -1.09 -14.66 -0.26
CA THR A 125 -1.69 -15.73 -1.10
C THR A 125 -1.41 -17.13 -0.57
N ALA A 126 -0.23 -17.38 0.00
CA ALA A 126 0.10 -18.63 0.65
C ALA A 126 -0.77 -18.86 1.90
N SER A 127 -0.92 -17.83 2.75
CA SER A 127 -1.76 -17.89 3.95
C SER A 127 -3.23 -18.21 3.63
N LEU A 128 -3.81 -17.61 2.58
CA LEU A 128 -5.17 -17.92 2.12
C LEU A 128 -5.33 -19.36 1.65
N SER A 129 -4.26 -19.96 1.14
CA SER A 129 -4.29 -21.36 0.67
C SER A 129 -4.17 -22.38 1.83
N GLU A 130 -3.55 -21.98 2.95
CA GLU A 130 -3.27 -22.88 4.08
C GLU A 130 -4.17 -22.70 5.30
N ARG A 131 -4.75 -21.49 5.47
CA ARG A 131 -5.44 -21.08 6.70
C ARG A 131 -6.80 -20.46 6.41
N ASN A 132 -7.71 -20.57 7.39
CA ASN A 132 -9.03 -19.92 7.36
C ASN A 132 -9.10 -18.68 8.30
N ASP A 133 -8.09 -18.47 9.13
CA ASP A 133 -8.00 -17.36 10.08
C ASP A 133 -7.07 -16.26 9.54
N VAL A 134 -7.40 -15.77 8.34
CA VAL A 134 -6.58 -14.81 7.60
C VAL A 134 -7.26 -13.45 7.52
N ILE A 135 -6.52 -12.40 7.89
CA ILE A 135 -6.89 -11.00 7.69
C ILE A 135 -5.89 -10.40 6.71
N ILE A 136 -6.36 -9.95 5.55
CA ILE A 136 -5.51 -9.24 4.60
C ILE A 136 -5.85 -7.75 4.62
N VAL A 137 -4.86 -6.92 4.91
CA VAL A 137 -4.98 -5.47 4.75
C VAL A 137 -4.39 -5.08 3.40
N ALA A 138 -5.23 -4.60 2.51
CA ALA A 138 -4.87 -4.30 1.14
C ALA A 138 -5.12 -2.84 0.76
N SER A 139 -4.37 -2.35 -0.24
CA SER A 139 -4.78 -1.15 -0.98
C SER A 139 -5.72 -1.54 -2.13
N VAL A 140 -6.20 -0.55 -2.88
CA VAL A 140 -7.03 -0.79 -4.08
C VAL A 140 -6.34 -1.70 -5.13
N SER A 141 -5.03 -1.97 -4.98
CA SER A 141 -4.32 -2.95 -5.81
C SER A 141 -4.91 -4.37 -5.75
N CYS A 142 -5.71 -4.71 -4.76
CA CYS A 142 -6.37 -6.00 -4.62
C CYS A 142 -7.40 -6.31 -5.73
N ILE A 143 -7.88 -5.29 -6.48
CA ILE A 143 -8.79 -5.47 -7.61
C ILE A 143 -8.08 -5.65 -8.96
N TYR A 144 -6.74 -5.56 -8.98
CA TYR A 144 -5.96 -5.77 -10.20
C TYR A 144 -5.72 -7.24 -10.48
N GLY A 145 -5.51 -7.55 -11.76
CA GLY A 145 -5.25 -8.91 -12.23
C GLY A 145 -4.10 -9.58 -11.49
N LEU A 146 -4.35 -10.82 -11.09
CA LEU A 146 -3.43 -11.75 -10.48
C LEU A 146 -3.53 -13.09 -11.23
N GLY A 147 -2.60 -14.02 -11.01
CA GLY A 147 -2.70 -15.34 -11.61
C GLY A 147 -3.93 -16.14 -11.12
N SER A 148 -4.24 -17.22 -11.80
CA SER A 148 -5.34 -18.11 -11.42
C SER A 148 -5.08 -18.75 -10.05
N PRO A 149 -5.99 -18.62 -9.06
CA PRO A 149 -5.82 -19.28 -7.76
C PRO A 149 -5.79 -20.81 -7.87
N ILE A 150 -6.52 -21.38 -8.82
CA ILE A 150 -6.54 -22.84 -9.06
C ILE A 150 -5.17 -23.30 -9.56
N ASP A 151 -4.58 -22.59 -10.52
CA ASP A 151 -3.26 -22.96 -11.04
C ASP A 151 -2.18 -22.75 -9.97
N TYR A 152 -2.26 -21.67 -9.19
CA TYR A 152 -1.36 -21.41 -8.08
C TYR A 152 -1.39 -22.54 -7.04
N GLN A 153 -2.57 -23.02 -6.65
CA GLN A 153 -2.74 -24.14 -5.71
C GLN A 153 -2.28 -25.48 -6.28
N ASN A 154 -2.59 -25.77 -7.56
CA ASN A 154 -2.21 -27.01 -8.20
C ASN A 154 -0.69 -27.15 -8.40
N MET A 155 0.03 -26.04 -8.45
CA MET A 155 1.48 -26.01 -8.64
C MET A 155 2.26 -26.09 -7.31
N VAL A 156 1.59 -26.17 -6.15
CA VAL A 156 2.25 -26.31 -4.84
C VAL A 156 3.01 -27.64 -4.73
N ILE A 157 4.25 -27.61 -4.26
CA ILE A 157 5.05 -28.79 -3.95
C ILE A 157 4.86 -29.16 -2.48
N SER A 158 4.19 -30.28 -2.25
CA SER A 158 3.99 -30.81 -0.89
C SER A 158 5.00 -31.93 -0.62
N LEU A 159 5.75 -31.81 0.48
CA LEU A 159 6.76 -32.77 0.92
C LEU A 159 6.54 -33.18 2.39
N ARG A 160 6.78 -34.48 2.66
CA ARG A 160 6.73 -35.05 4.03
C ARG A 160 7.89 -36.01 4.24
N PRO A 161 8.47 -36.09 5.44
CA PRO A 161 9.43 -37.13 5.76
C PRO A 161 8.83 -38.55 5.55
N GLY A 162 9.62 -39.45 4.98
CA GLY A 162 9.18 -40.80 4.57
C GLY A 162 8.46 -40.89 3.24
N MET A 163 8.31 -39.78 2.54
CA MET A 163 7.69 -39.76 1.20
C MET A 163 8.69 -40.24 0.15
N ILE A 164 8.28 -41.20 -0.68
CA ILE A 164 9.08 -41.63 -1.84
C ILE A 164 8.86 -40.64 -2.98
N LYS A 165 9.88 -39.89 -3.32
CA LYS A 165 9.88 -38.90 -4.38
C LYS A 165 11.29 -38.61 -4.86
N ASP A 166 11.52 -38.81 -6.14
CA ASP A 166 12.81 -38.54 -6.77
C ASP A 166 13.22 -37.08 -6.59
N ARG A 167 14.47 -36.87 -6.12
CA ARG A 167 15.05 -35.54 -5.95
C ARG A 167 15.00 -34.70 -7.24
N ASP A 168 15.36 -35.29 -8.38
CA ASP A 168 15.43 -34.59 -9.65
C ASP A 168 14.02 -34.23 -10.17
N GLU A 169 12.99 -34.99 -9.81
CA GLU A 169 11.59 -34.60 -10.03
C GLU A 169 11.22 -33.37 -9.21
N VAL A 170 11.68 -33.29 -7.95
CA VAL A 170 11.44 -32.09 -7.11
C VAL A 170 12.17 -30.87 -7.68
N LEU A 171 13.42 -31.03 -8.15
CA LEU A 171 14.18 -29.95 -8.78
C LEU A 171 13.48 -29.43 -10.05
N LYS A 172 12.99 -30.34 -10.90
CA LYS A 172 12.22 -29.96 -12.08
C LYS A 172 10.96 -29.18 -11.73
N LYS A 173 10.21 -29.64 -10.73
CA LYS A 173 9.02 -28.93 -10.24
C LYS A 173 9.34 -27.55 -9.67
N LEU A 174 10.48 -27.37 -8.97
CA LEU A 174 10.90 -26.06 -8.48
C LEU A 174 11.11 -25.06 -9.63
N ILE A 175 11.70 -25.50 -10.74
CA ILE A 175 11.84 -24.68 -11.95
C ILE A 175 10.46 -24.36 -12.56
N GLU A 176 9.56 -25.35 -12.64
CA GLU A 176 8.21 -25.16 -13.15
C GLU A 176 7.41 -24.12 -12.35
N ILE A 177 7.64 -24.03 -11.03
CA ILE A 177 7.02 -23.03 -10.14
C ILE A 177 7.84 -21.73 -10.00
N GLN A 178 8.76 -21.49 -10.95
CA GLN A 178 9.53 -20.26 -11.11
C GLN A 178 10.55 -19.98 -10.00
N TYR A 179 11.14 -21.05 -9.40
CA TYR A 179 12.34 -20.91 -8.58
C TYR A 179 13.59 -21.03 -9.45
N ASP A 180 14.52 -20.11 -9.24
CA ASP A 180 15.82 -20.16 -9.90
C ASP A 180 16.81 -21.02 -9.14
N ARG A 181 17.59 -21.86 -9.85
CA ARG A 181 18.72 -22.52 -9.23
C ARG A 181 19.89 -21.55 -9.10
N ASN A 182 20.29 -21.27 -7.87
CA ASN A 182 21.45 -20.43 -7.61
C ASN A 182 22.24 -20.97 -6.42
N ASP A 183 23.38 -21.61 -6.71
CA ASP A 183 24.24 -22.21 -5.68
C ASP A 183 25.17 -21.18 -5.01
N MET A 184 25.30 -19.95 -5.58
CA MET A 184 26.22 -18.89 -5.12
C MET A 184 25.47 -17.80 -4.34
N ASP A 185 24.37 -17.28 -4.89
CA ASP A 185 23.56 -16.21 -4.31
C ASP A 185 22.21 -16.81 -3.85
N PHE A 186 22.14 -17.22 -2.59
CA PHE A 186 20.97 -17.86 -2.03
C PHE A 186 20.02 -16.81 -1.48
N LYS A 187 19.09 -16.40 -2.32
CA LYS A 187 18.08 -15.39 -2.04
C LYS A 187 16.66 -15.93 -2.18
N ARG A 188 15.68 -15.15 -1.81
CA ARG A 188 14.26 -15.46 -1.91
C ARG A 188 13.88 -15.84 -3.36
N GLY A 189 13.10 -16.90 -3.51
CA GLY A 189 12.72 -17.45 -4.83
C GLY A 189 13.83 -18.26 -5.51
N THR A 190 14.88 -18.65 -4.78
CA THR A 190 15.94 -19.52 -5.31
C THR A 190 16.04 -20.84 -4.55
N PHE A 191 16.66 -21.83 -5.18
CA PHE A 191 17.06 -23.06 -4.52
C PHE A 191 18.51 -23.42 -4.87
N ARG A 192 19.15 -24.18 -4.00
CA ARG A 192 20.49 -24.71 -4.23
C ARG A 192 20.57 -26.19 -3.87
N VAL A 193 21.50 -26.91 -4.51
CA VAL A 193 21.63 -28.36 -4.38
C VAL A 193 23.06 -28.72 -3.98
N ARG A 194 23.20 -29.52 -2.94
CA ARG A 194 24.48 -30.04 -2.47
C ARG A 194 24.38 -31.53 -2.17
N GLY A 195 24.74 -32.38 -3.13
CA GLY A 195 24.55 -33.83 -3.01
C GLY A 195 23.06 -34.18 -2.89
N ASP A 196 22.70 -34.88 -1.82
CA ASP A 196 21.33 -35.31 -1.54
C ASP A 196 20.53 -34.27 -0.75
N VAL A 197 21.04 -33.05 -0.62
CA VAL A 197 20.40 -31.95 0.10
C VAL A 197 19.94 -30.89 -0.89
N VAL A 198 18.66 -30.52 -0.79
CA VAL A 198 18.05 -29.42 -1.52
C VAL A 198 17.65 -28.34 -0.53
N GLU A 199 18.16 -27.14 -0.68
CA GLU A 199 17.79 -25.98 0.14
C GLU A 199 16.97 -25.02 -0.72
N ILE A 200 15.79 -24.66 -0.23
CA ILE A 200 14.81 -23.82 -0.93
C ILE A 200 14.57 -22.58 -0.11
N PHE A 201 14.70 -21.40 -0.69
CA PHE A 201 14.33 -20.16 -0.02
C PHE A 201 12.95 -19.69 -0.54
N PRO A 202 11.87 -19.95 0.22
CA PRO A 202 10.51 -19.67 -0.25
C PRO A 202 10.29 -18.20 -0.58
N ALA A 203 9.49 -17.93 -1.61
CA ALA A 203 9.16 -16.57 -2.05
C ALA A 203 8.44 -15.73 -0.98
N TYR A 204 7.75 -16.39 -0.05
CA TYR A 204 6.99 -15.78 1.06
C TYR A 204 7.77 -15.70 2.39
N SER A 205 9.00 -16.26 2.45
CA SER A 205 9.79 -16.29 3.67
C SER A 205 10.73 -15.06 3.77
N GLY A 206 11.01 -14.63 5.02
CA GLY A 206 11.96 -13.54 5.30
C GLY A 206 13.40 -14.05 5.40
N ASP A 207 13.71 -14.74 6.50
CA ASP A 207 15.09 -15.13 6.86
C ASP A 207 15.27 -16.65 6.98
N LEU A 208 14.20 -17.43 6.71
CA LEU A 208 14.19 -18.86 6.88
C LEU A 208 14.09 -19.58 5.53
N ALA A 209 14.91 -20.60 5.35
CA ALA A 209 14.86 -21.50 4.21
C ALA A 209 14.49 -22.91 4.64
N VAL A 210 14.01 -23.69 3.69
CA VAL A 210 13.66 -25.10 3.86
C VAL A 210 14.81 -25.95 3.35
N ARG A 211 15.35 -26.83 4.18
CA ARG A 211 16.31 -27.86 3.78
C ARG A 211 15.61 -29.20 3.71
N VAL A 212 15.63 -29.82 2.57
CA VAL A 212 15.12 -31.18 2.33
C VAL A 212 16.29 -32.11 2.11
N GLU A 213 16.40 -33.14 2.95
CA GLU A 213 17.44 -34.15 2.88
C GLU A 213 16.83 -35.44 2.30
N PHE A 214 17.49 -35.98 1.29
CA PHE A 214 17.06 -37.19 0.59
C PHE A 214 17.99 -38.35 0.93
N PHE A 215 17.43 -39.57 1.01
CA PHE A 215 18.17 -40.81 1.03
C PHE A 215 17.69 -41.69 -0.13
N GLY A 216 18.43 -41.66 -1.24
CA GLY A 216 17.94 -42.19 -2.51
C GLY A 216 16.71 -41.42 -2.98
N ASP A 217 15.60 -42.13 -3.20
CA ASP A 217 14.32 -41.55 -3.64
C ASP A 217 13.37 -41.23 -2.47
N GLU A 218 13.84 -41.31 -1.22
CA GLU A 218 13.04 -41.04 -0.02
C GLU A 218 13.42 -39.68 0.58
N VAL A 219 12.42 -38.86 0.93
CA VAL A 219 12.59 -37.66 1.74
C VAL A 219 12.88 -38.07 3.19
N GLU A 220 14.14 -38.05 3.62
CA GLU A 220 14.55 -38.47 4.96
C GLU A 220 14.12 -37.42 6.01
N ARG A 221 14.40 -36.16 5.76
CA ARG A 221 14.18 -35.06 6.72
C ARG A 221 13.84 -33.75 6.04
N ILE A 222 13.00 -32.93 6.70
CA ILE A 222 12.69 -31.56 6.29
C ILE A 222 12.98 -30.64 7.48
N LEU A 223 13.82 -29.63 7.27
CA LEU A 223 14.29 -28.71 8.30
C LEU A 223 14.03 -27.27 7.90
N MET A 224 13.65 -26.46 8.87
CA MET A 224 13.72 -24.99 8.73
C MET A 224 15.09 -24.53 9.18
N ILE A 225 15.78 -23.78 8.34
CA ILE A 225 17.13 -23.27 8.58
C ILE A 225 17.17 -21.75 8.46
N ASP A 226 18.02 -21.11 9.23
CA ASP A 226 18.38 -19.72 9.07
C ASP A 226 19.27 -19.55 7.82
N THR A 227 18.91 -18.63 6.93
CA THR A 227 19.60 -18.47 5.63
C THR A 227 21.02 -17.95 5.76
N LEU A 228 21.30 -17.15 6.81
CA LEU A 228 22.61 -16.53 7.04
C LEU A 228 23.58 -17.47 7.75
N THR A 229 23.11 -18.11 8.83
CA THR A 229 23.94 -18.94 9.70
C THR A 229 23.92 -20.41 9.31
N GLY A 230 22.90 -20.87 8.60
CA GLY A 230 22.63 -22.28 8.30
C GLY A 230 22.17 -23.08 9.53
N GLU A 231 21.87 -22.41 10.66
CA GLU A 231 21.43 -23.03 11.89
C GLU A 231 20.03 -23.64 11.72
N MET A 232 19.88 -24.87 12.20
CA MET A 232 18.58 -25.54 12.22
C MET A 232 17.70 -24.91 13.31
N LYS A 233 16.52 -24.41 12.89
CA LYS A 233 15.52 -23.80 13.79
C LYS A 233 14.44 -24.81 14.20
N GLU A 234 13.96 -25.60 13.25
CA GLU A 234 12.84 -26.51 13.47
C GLU A 234 12.93 -27.74 12.53
N ASN A 235 12.39 -28.88 12.99
CA ASN A 235 12.20 -30.08 12.19
C ASN A 235 10.72 -30.16 11.77
N LEU A 236 10.46 -30.20 10.47
CA LEU A 236 9.10 -30.12 9.93
C LEU A 236 8.57 -31.51 9.58
N GLY A 237 7.34 -31.79 10.00
CA GLY A 237 6.59 -32.98 9.59
C GLY A 237 5.93 -32.86 8.21
N HIS A 238 5.84 -31.65 7.68
CA HIS A 238 5.26 -31.35 6.37
C HIS A 238 5.69 -29.95 5.94
N ILE A 239 5.85 -29.74 4.65
CA ILE A 239 6.02 -28.41 4.04
C ILE A 239 5.28 -28.31 2.72
N ALA A 240 4.65 -27.18 2.47
CA ALA A 240 4.11 -26.75 1.18
C ALA A 240 4.98 -25.63 0.62
N ILE A 241 5.57 -25.83 -0.57
CA ILE A 241 6.33 -24.82 -1.27
C ILE A 241 5.43 -24.22 -2.34
N PHE A 242 5.07 -22.96 -2.15
CA PHE A 242 4.24 -22.19 -3.08
C PHE A 242 5.07 -21.60 -4.21
N PRO A 243 4.47 -21.34 -5.38
CA PRO A 243 5.15 -20.72 -6.52
C PRO A 243 5.84 -19.39 -6.18
N ALA A 244 6.97 -19.12 -6.82
CA ALA A 244 7.70 -17.86 -6.71
C ALA A 244 7.09 -16.74 -7.56
N SER A 245 6.07 -17.01 -8.34
CA SER A 245 5.29 -16.02 -9.12
C SER A 245 3.80 -16.33 -9.00
N HIS A 246 2.96 -15.30 -9.06
CA HIS A 246 1.51 -15.50 -9.14
C HIS A 246 1.04 -15.92 -10.55
N TYR A 247 1.85 -15.70 -11.58
CA TYR A 247 1.56 -16.05 -12.97
C TYR A 247 2.25 -17.38 -13.33
N VAL A 248 1.89 -18.46 -12.62
CA VAL A 248 2.37 -19.81 -12.93
C VAL A 248 1.28 -20.60 -13.62
N VAL A 249 1.67 -21.36 -14.62
CA VAL A 249 0.81 -22.26 -15.37
C VAL A 249 1.55 -23.56 -15.66
N SER A 250 0.81 -24.68 -15.79
CA SER A 250 1.42 -25.94 -16.16
C SER A 250 2.00 -25.86 -17.59
N PRO A 251 3.03 -26.68 -17.90
CA PRO A 251 3.63 -26.69 -19.24
C PRO A 251 2.63 -26.90 -20.36
N ASP A 252 1.65 -27.78 -20.17
CA ASP A 252 0.60 -28.07 -21.20
C ASP A 252 -0.29 -26.84 -21.45
N LYS A 253 -0.66 -26.09 -20.39
CA LYS A 253 -1.43 -24.85 -20.52
C LYS A 253 -0.61 -23.72 -21.15
N LEU A 254 0.69 -23.67 -20.85
CA LEU A 254 1.59 -22.68 -21.45
C LEU A 254 1.70 -22.86 -22.97
N GLU A 255 1.88 -24.09 -23.44
CA GLU A 255 1.93 -24.34 -24.87
C GLU A 255 0.61 -23.99 -25.58
N GLY A 256 -0.54 -24.33 -24.98
CA GLY A 256 -1.84 -23.89 -25.47
C GLY A 256 -2.01 -22.38 -25.51
N ALA A 257 -1.51 -21.66 -24.47
CA ALA A 257 -1.53 -20.19 -24.41
C ALA A 257 -0.66 -19.58 -25.52
N ILE A 258 0.53 -20.16 -25.79
CA ILE A 258 1.43 -19.71 -26.84
C ILE A 258 0.76 -19.83 -28.21
N LEU A 259 0.11 -20.95 -28.50
CA LEU A 259 -0.63 -21.12 -29.76
C LEU A 259 -1.73 -20.09 -29.96
N ASN A 260 -2.48 -19.78 -28.89
CA ASN A 260 -3.52 -18.75 -28.91
C ASN A 260 -2.93 -17.32 -29.11
N ILE A 261 -1.77 -17.05 -28.54
CA ILE A 261 -1.04 -15.77 -28.74
C ILE A 261 -0.57 -15.67 -30.21
N GLU A 262 -0.05 -16.73 -30.79
CA GLU A 262 0.36 -16.78 -32.20
C GLU A 262 -0.83 -16.54 -33.15
N GLU A 263 -1.97 -17.17 -32.90
CA GLU A 263 -3.19 -16.94 -33.68
C GLU A 263 -3.66 -15.49 -33.60
N GLU A 264 -3.73 -14.91 -32.40
CA GLU A 264 -4.10 -13.51 -32.20
C GLU A 264 -3.11 -12.58 -32.90
N LEU A 265 -1.80 -12.86 -32.84
CA LEU A 265 -0.77 -12.09 -33.53
C LEU A 265 -1.00 -12.09 -35.06
N ILE A 266 -1.25 -13.27 -35.65
CA ILE A 266 -1.51 -13.41 -37.11
C ILE A 266 -2.71 -12.56 -37.50
N GLU A 267 -3.80 -12.66 -36.76
CA GLU A 267 -5.01 -11.86 -36.99
C GLU A 267 -4.74 -10.37 -36.90
N ARG A 268 -4.00 -9.93 -35.86
CA ARG A 268 -3.72 -8.53 -35.64
C ARG A 268 -2.78 -7.92 -36.68
N VAL A 269 -1.75 -8.67 -37.07
CA VAL A 269 -0.86 -8.28 -38.20
C VAL A 269 -1.63 -8.13 -39.50
N LYS A 270 -2.54 -9.09 -39.80
CA LYS A 270 -3.41 -9.01 -40.97
C LYS A 270 -4.31 -7.79 -40.94
N TYR A 271 -4.90 -7.49 -39.80
CA TYR A 271 -5.71 -6.29 -39.58
C TYR A 271 -4.90 -5.01 -39.87
N PHE A 272 -3.73 -4.84 -39.26
CA PHE A 272 -2.89 -3.67 -39.48
C PHE A 272 -2.46 -3.50 -40.95
N LYS A 273 -2.12 -4.61 -41.62
CA LYS A 273 -1.78 -4.56 -43.05
C LYS A 273 -2.99 -4.17 -43.92
N SER A 274 -4.20 -4.58 -43.56
CA SER A 274 -5.42 -4.18 -44.29
C SER A 274 -5.79 -2.71 -44.11
N GLU A 275 -5.35 -2.09 -43.00
CA GLU A 275 -5.52 -0.68 -42.69
C GLU A 275 -4.34 0.20 -43.15
N ASP A 276 -3.38 -0.37 -43.90
CA ASP A 276 -2.12 0.28 -44.36
C ASP A 276 -1.22 0.79 -43.21
N LYS A 277 -1.34 0.17 -42.03
CA LYS A 277 -0.56 0.43 -40.82
C LYS A 277 0.65 -0.52 -40.73
N LEU A 278 1.62 -0.32 -41.62
CA LEU A 278 2.76 -1.25 -41.76
C LEU A 278 3.71 -1.17 -40.56
N LEU A 279 3.88 0.00 -39.96
CA LEU A 279 4.74 0.20 -38.83
C LEU A 279 4.19 -0.49 -37.58
N GLU A 280 2.88 -0.37 -37.32
CA GLU A 280 2.19 -1.05 -36.23
C GLU A 280 2.24 -2.58 -36.41
N ALA A 281 2.09 -3.06 -37.64
CA ALA A 281 2.21 -4.48 -37.97
C ALA A 281 3.61 -5.02 -37.67
N GLN A 282 4.66 -4.27 -37.97
CA GLN A 282 6.04 -4.64 -37.66
C GLN A 282 6.29 -4.64 -36.15
N ARG A 283 5.94 -3.55 -35.47
CA ARG A 283 6.13 -3.42 -33.99
C ARG A 283 5.51 -4.58 -33.23
N ILE A 284 4.23 -4.88 -33.50
CA ILE A 284 3.54 -5.97 -32.77
C ILE A 284 4.14 -7.32 -33.10
N SER A 285 4.56 -7.55 -34.36
CA SER A 285 5.16 -8.80 -34.77
C SER A 285 6.52 -9.03 -34.09
N GLU A 286 7.42 -8.06 -34.09
CA GLU A 286 8.74 -8.17 -33.47
C GLU A 286 8.62 -8.41 -31.97
N ARG A 287 7.81 -7.59 -31.28
CA ARG A 287 7.63 -7.69 -29.82
C ARG A 287 7.01 -9.01 -29.41
N THR A 288 5.91 -9.41 -30.04
CA THR A 288 5.19 -10.61 -29.64
C THR A 288 5.99 -11.88 -29.95
N ASN A 289 6.71 -11.95 -31.08
CA ASN A 289 7.57 -13.10 -31.39
C ASN A 289 8.71 -13.25 -30.37
N PHE A 290 9.32 -12.13 -29.94
CA PHE A 290 10.32 -12.16 -28.88
C PHE A 290 9.74 -12.65 -27.55
N ASP A 291 8.56 -12.15 -27.15
CA ASP A 291 7.89 -12.58 -25.93
C ASP A 291 7.51 -14.10 -25.99
N ILE A 292 7.08 -14.61 -27.15
CA ILE A 292 6.80 -16.03 -27.38
C ILE A 292 8.06 -16.89 -27.23
N GLU A 293 9.18 -16.46 -27.79
CA GLU A 293 10.46 -17.15 -27.66
C GLU A 293 10.88 -17.25 -26.19
N MET A 294 10.78 -16.16 -25.45
CA MET A 294 11.06 -16.14 -24.02
C MET A 294 10.14 -17.06 -23.21
N LEU A 295 8.83 -17.09 -23.53
CA LEU A 295 7.87 -17.98 -22.89
C LEU A 295 8.20 -19.45 -23.14
N ARG A 296 8.67 -19.84 -24.34
CA ARG A 296 9.07 -21.21 -24.66
C ARG A 296 10.34 -21.66 -23.96
N GLU A 297 11.34 -20.76 -23.88
CA GLU A 297 12.64 -21.09 -23.32
C GLU A 297 12.68 -21.07 -21.78
N THR A 298 12.00 -20.08 -21.17
CA THR A 298 12.10 -19.84 -19.73
C THR A 298 10.77 -19.96 -18.97
N GLY A 299 9.65 -20.11 -19.69
CA GLY A 299 8.31 -20.04 -19.08
C GLY A 299 7.89 -18.64 -18.64
N PHE A 300 8.67 -17.60 -18.94
CA PHE A 300 8.43 -16.23 -18.51
C PHE A 300 8.85 -15.21 -19.58
N CYS A 301 8.17 -14.06 -19.63
CA CYS A 301 8.62 -12.92 -20.43
C CYS A 301 8.33 -11.60 -19.68
N SER A 302 9.06 -10.54 -20.04
CA SER A 302 8.81 -9.20 -19.49
C SER A 302 7.43 -8.69 -19.92
N GLY A 303 6.57 -8.38 -18.92
CA GLY A 303 5.18 -8.00 -19.18
C GLY A 303 4.25 -9.18 -19.44
N ILE A 304 4.57 -10.35 -18.89
CA ILE A 304 3.75 -11.59 -19.00
C ILE A 304 2.28 -11.34 -18.62
N GLU A 305 2.01 -10.38 -17.76
CA GLU A 305 0.66 -9.97 -17.37
C GLU A 305 -0.22 -9.55 -18.56
N ASN A 306 0.39 -9.04 -19.65
CA ASN A 306 -0.36 -8.68 -20.86
C ASN A 306 -0.93 -9.87 -21.62
N TYR A 307 -0.45 -11.07 -21.35
CA TYR A 307 -0.91 -12.33 -21.89
C TYR A 307 -1.76 -13.13 -20.89
N SER A 308 -2.13 -12.53 -19.74
CA SER A 308 -2.85 -13.17 -18.64
C SER A 308 -4.13 -13.90 -19.09
N ARG A 309 -4.88 -13.34 -20.05
CA ARG A 309 -6.07 -13.97 -20.61
C ARG A 309 -5.75 -15.35 -21.22
N HIS A 310 -4.73 -15.43 -22.05
CA HIS A 310 -4.32 -16.68 -22.69
C HIS A 310 -3.76 -17.68 -21.68
N LEU A 311 -2.94 -17.20 -20.72
CA LEU A 311 -2.34 -18.03 -19.68
C LEU A 311 -3.39 -18.62 -18.72
N THR A 312 -4.45 -17.88 -18.43
CA THR A 312 -5.55 -18.35 -17.56
C THR A 312 -6.65 -19.09 -18.31
N GLY A 313 -6.66 -19.03 -19.65
CA GLY A 313 -7.69 -19.63 -20.48
C GLY A 313 -9.07 -18.96 -20.40
N LEU A 314 -9.10 -17.68 -20.01
CA LEU A 314 -10.33 -16.89 -19.91
C LEU A 314 -10.80 -16.43 -21.30
N GLU A 315 -12.13 -16.39 -21.48
CA GLU A 315 -12.75 -15.79 -22.66
C GLU A 315 -12.51 -14.28 -22.74
N PRO A 316 -12.48 -13.71 -23.97
CA PRO A 316 -12.33 -12.27 -24.17
C PRO A 316 -13.36 -11.46 -23.38
N GLY A 317 -12.90 -10.45 -22.66
CA GLY A 317 -13.75 -9.55 -21.87
C GLY A 317 -14.14 -10.07 -20.49
N CYS A 318 -13.82 -11.31 -20.14
CA CYS A 318 -14.04 -11.81 -18.78
C CYS A 318 -13.22 -11.04 -17.73
N PRO A 319 -13.73 -10.92 -16.50
CA PRO A 319 -12.96 -10.29 -15.41
C PRO A 319 -11.72 -11.13 -15.11
N PRO A 320 -10.55 -10.50 -14.88
CA PRO A 320 -9.36 -11.22 -14.50
C PRO A 320 -9.50 -11.80 -13.09
N HIS A 321 -8.73 -12.83 -12.77
CA HIS A 321 -8.56 -13.26 -11.38
C HIS A 321 -7.83 -12.19 -10.59
N THR A 322 -8.30 -11.94 -9.37
CA THR A 322 -7.77 -10.92 -8.46
C THR A 322 -7.51 -11.53 -7.09
N LEU A 323 -7.01 -10.76 -6.14
CA LEU A 323 -6.85 -11.24 -4.76
C LEU A 323 -8.16 -11.76 -4.17
N MET A 324 -9.31 -11.19 -4.56
CA MET A 324 -10.63 -11.60 -4.06
C MET A 324 -10.96 -13.05 -4.46
N ASP A 325 -10.40 -13.56 -5.55
CA ASP A 325 -10.62 -14.93 -6.02
C ASP A 325 -9.79 -15.98 -5.27
N TYR A 326 -8.83 -15.55 -4.46
CA TYR A 326 -8.06 -16.41 -3.54
C TYR A 326 -8.77 -16.63 -2.20
N PHE A 327 -9.74 -15.77 -1.86
CA PHE A 327 -10.59 -15.97 -0.68
C PHE A 327 -11.62 -17.07 -0.92
N PRO A 328 -12.09 -17.75 0.15
CA PRO A 328 -13.27 -18.63 0.04
C PRO A 328 -14.52 -17.80 -0.33
N GLU A 329 -15.57 -18.46 -0.80
CA GLU A 329 -16.82 -17.77 -1.20
C GLU A 329 -17.45 -16.94 -0.06
N ASP A 330 -17.34 -17.43 1.18
CA ASP A 330 -17.87 -16.75 2.36
C ASP A 330 -16.75 -16.02 3.13
N PHE A 331 -16.49 -14.79 2.75
CA PHE A 331 -15.53 -13.90 3.42
C PHE A 331 -16.13 -12.52 3.66
N LEU A 332 -15.54 -11.78 4.61
CA LEU A 332 -15.95 -10.43 4.94
C LEU A 332 -15.04 -9.41 4.24
N ILE A 333 -15.64 -8.41 3.61
CA ILE A 333 -14.92 -7.23 3.12
C ILE A 333 -15.17 -6.07 4.08
N ILE A 334 -14.12 -5.38 4.49
CA ILE A 334 -14.19 -4.12 5.22
C ILE A 334 -13.55 -3.04 4.37
N VAL A 335 -14.31 -2.00 4.04
CA VAL A 335 -13.77 -0.86 3.26
C VAL A 335 -13.60 0.32 4.19
N ASP A 336 -12.34 0.59 4.54
CA ASP A 336 -12.02 1.74 5.40
C ASP A 336 -11.98 3.03 4.56
N GLU A 337 -12.43 4.13 5.19
CA GLU A 337 -12.68 5.42 4.53
C GLU A 337 -13.43 5.22 3.19
N SER A 338 -14.55 4.49 3.25
CA SER A 338 -15.31 3.99 2.10
C SER A 338 -15.72 5.09 1.12
N HIS A 339 -16.02 6.29 1.62
CA HIS A 339 -16.37 7.48 0.82
C HIS A 339 -15.24 7.93 -0.16
N ILE A 340 -14.00 7.46 0.03
CA ILE A 340 -12.86 7.69 -0.87
C ILE A 340 -12.50 6.41 -1.59
N THR A 341 -12.44 5.28 -0.88
CA THR A 341 -12.00 4.00 -1.41
C THR A 341 -12.90 3.50 -2.54
N LEU A 342 -14.23 3.61 -2.39
CA LEU A 342 -15.18 3.17 -3.43
C LEU A 342 -15.12 3.99 -4.72
N PRO A 343 -15.10 5.35 -4.69
CA PRO A 343 -14.85 6.15 -5.88
C PRO A 343 -13.52 5.84 -6.56
N GLN A 344 -12.47 5.52 -5.80
CA GLN A 344 -11.18 5.13 -6.35
C GLN A 344 -11.27 3.78 -7.08
N ILE A 345 -11.91 2.75 -6.48
CA ILE A 345 -12.18 1.47 -7.14
C ILE A 345 -12.92 1.69 -8.45
N ARG A 346 -13.95 2.55 -8.45
CA ARG A 346 -14.76 2.87 -9.65
C ARG A 346 -13.94 3.54 -10.74
N GLY A 347 -13.00 4.41 -10.39
CA GLY A 347 -12.18 5.18 -11.33
C GLY A 347 -11.04 4.39 -11.99
N MET A 348 -10.54 3.32 -11.38
CA MET A 348 -9.35 2.59 -11.83
C MET A 348 -9.50 1.97 -13.22
N PHE A 349 -10.64 1.34 -13.50
CA PHE A 349 -10.90 0.66 -14.76
C PHE A 349 -10.81 1.59 -15.99
N ALA A 350 -11.45 2.75 -15.93
CA ALA A 350 -11.52 3.66 -17.08
C ALA A 350 -10.15 4.21 -17.48
N GLY A 351 -9.31 4.57 -16.49
CA GLY A 351 -7.96 5.07 -16.73
C GLY A 351 -7.04 4.02 -17.37
N ASP A 352 -7.05 2.79 -16.86
CA ASP A 352 -6.26 1.69 -17.40
C ASP A 352 -6.69 1.33 -18.83
N ARG A 353 -8.00 1.25 -19.07
CA ARG A 353 -8.56 0.95 -20.39
C ARG A 353 -8.16 1.98 -21.44
N SER A 354 -8.27 3.27 -21.14
CA SER A 354 -7.90 4.34 -22.07
C SER A 354 -6.43 4.24 -22.51
N ARG A 355 -5.54 4.07 -21.55
CA ARG A 355 -4.11 3.92 -21.79
C ARG A 355 -3.78 2.69 -22.65
N LYS A 356 -4.33 1.53 -22.32
CA LYS A 356 -4.09 0.28 -23.05
C LYS A 356 -4.70 0.26 -24.44
N THR A 357 -5.86 0.89 -24.63
CA THR A 357 -6.46 1.04 -25.96
C THR A 357 -5.48 1.73 -26.91
N THR A 358 -4.84 2.81 -26.48
CA THR A 358 -3.83 3.49 -27.30
C THR A 358 -2.65 2.57 -27.63
N LEU A 359 -2.14 1.78 -26.68
CA LEU A 359 -1.05 0.82 -26.95
C LEU A 359 -1.45 -0.25 -27.96
N VAL A 360 -2.68 -0.74 -27.89
CA VAL A 360 -3.21 -1.74 -28.82
C VAL A 360 -3.42 -1.14 -30.22
N ASP A 361 -3.98 0.06 -30.33
CA ASP A 361 -4.29 0.71 -31.61
C ASP A 361 -3.03 1.10 -32.40
N PHE A 362 -1.90 1.33 -31.71
CA PHE A 362 -0.61 1.67 -32.30
C PHE A 362 0.40 0.52 -32.32
N GLY A 363 -0.04 -0.73 -32.13
CA GLY A 363 0.77 -1.94 -32.34
C GLY A 363 1.83 -2.22 -31.28
N PHE A 364 1.70 -1.67 -30.06
CA PHE A 364 2.61 -1.98 -28.96
C PHE A 364 2.18 -3.19 -28.15
N ARG A 365 0.86 -3.50 -28.13
CA ARG A 365 0.30 -4.65 -27.42
C ARG A 365 -0.81 -5.32 -28.24
N LEU A 366 -1.00 -6.63 -28.00
CA LEU A 366 -2.12 -7.37 -28.57
C LEU A 366 -3.46 -6.96 -27.92
N PRO A 367 -4.61 -7.15 -28.59
CA PRO A 367 -5.92 -6.88 -28.01
C PRO A 367 -6.18 -7.55 -26.67
N SER A 368 -5.64 -8.77 -26.45
CA SER A 368 -5.72 -9.49 -25.17
C SER A 368 -5.15 -8.74 -23.97
N ALA A 369 -4.23 -7.80 -24.18
CA ALA A 369 -3.70 -6.96 -23.11
C ALA A 369 -4.78 -6.06 -22.46
N LEU A 370 -5.90 -5.81 -23.14
CA LEU A 370 -7.05 -5.09 -22.59
C LEU A 370 -7.76 -5.86 -21.46
N ASP A 371 -7.59 -7.19 -21.41
CA ASP A 371 -8.21 -8.04 -20.40
C ASP A 371 -7.34 -8.19 -19.13
N ASN A 372 -6.06 -7.81 -19.19
CA ASN A 372 -5.25 -7.57 -17.99
C ASN A 372 -5.59 -6.18 -17.41
N ARG A 373 -6.57 -6.11 -16.58
CA ARG A 373 -7.16 -4.85 -16.10
C ARG A 373 -7.65 -4.98 -14.66
N PRO A 374 -7.86 -3.85 -13.94
CA PRO A 374 -8.62 -3.93 -12.70
C PRO A 374 -10.07 -4.35 -12.97
N LEU A 375 -10.73 -4.89 -11.96
CA LEU A 375 -12.17 -5.10 -12.01
C LEU A 375 -12.87 -3.77 -12.30
N ASN A 376 -13.91 -3.80 -13.13
CA ASN A 376 -14.86 -2.71 -13.15
C ASN A 376 -15.73 -2.75 -11.88
N PHE A 377 -16.46 -1.67 -11.61
CA PHE A 377 -17.18 -1.55 -10.35
C PHE A 377 -18.28 -2.60 -10.18
N THR A 378 -19.00 -2.95 -11.24
CA THR A 378 -20.04 -3.99 -11.22
C THR A 378 -19.45 -5.38 -10.98
N GLU A 379 -18.27 -5.67 -11.55
CA GLU A 379 -17.54 -6.92 -11.29
C GLU A 379 -17.06 -6.98 -9.83
N PHE A 380 -16.59 -5.86 -9.27
CA PHE A 380 -16.26 -5.78 -7.85
C PHE A 380 -17.50 -6.07 -6.98
N GLU A 381 -18.64 -5.41 -7.27
CA GLU A 381 -19.90 -5.64 -6.55
C GLU A 381 -20.34 -7.10 -6.60
N SER A 382 -20.18 -7.77 -7.75
CA SER A 382 -20.59 -9.17 -7.91
C SER A 382 -19.79 -10.17 -7.05
N LYS A 383 -18.60 -9.77 -6.59
CA LYS A 383 -17.74 -10.59 -5.72
C LYS A 383 -17.99 -10.36 -4.21
N ILE A 384 -18.89 -9.46 -3.86
CA ILE A 384 -19.21 -9.13 -2.46
C ILE A 384 -20.17 -10.14 -1.90
N SER A 385 -19.75 -10.95 -0.92
CA SER A 385 -20.62 -11.74 -0.07
C SER A 385 -21.19 -10.88 1.05
N GLN A 386 -20.32 -10.31 1.89
CA GLN A 386 -20.69 -9.37 2.95
C GLN A 386 -19.67 -8.22 3.00
N ILE A 387 -20.15 -7.00 3.17
CA ILE A 387 -19.32 -5.80 3.22
C ILE A 387 -19.69 -4.87 4.36
N LEU A 388 -18.67 -4.38 5.05
CA LEU A 388 -18.76 -3.30 6.04
C LEU A 388 -18.12 -2.04 5.48
N PHE A 389 -18.91 -1.01 5.29
CA PHE A 389 -18.41 0.34 4.99
C PHE A 389 -18.04 1.05 6.29
N VAL A 390 -16.82 1.54 6.39
CA VAL A 390 -16.34 2.29 7.55
C VAL A 390 -15.97 3.70 7.12
N SER A 391 -16.63 4.70 7.69
CA SER A 391 -16.38 6.09 7.34
C SER A 391 -16.86 7.05 8.43
N ALA A 392 -16.23 8.20 8.57
CA ALA A 392 -16.74 9.32 9.36
C ALA A 392 -17.77 10.16 8.59
N THR A 393 -17.80 10.01 7.26
CA THR A 393 -18.63 10.78 6.33
C THR A 393 -19.07 9.88 5.17
N PRO A 394 -19.94 8.87 5.40
CA PRO A 394 -20.45 8.01 4.33
C PRO A 394 -21.04 8.82 3.18
N SER A 395 -20.87 8.33 1.95
CA SER A 395 -21.38 8.97 0.74
C SER A 395 -22.79 8.45 0.37
N VAL A 396 -23.31 8.93 -0.74
CA VAL A 396 -24.62 8.49 -1.25
C VAL A 396 -24.64 6.99 -1.56
N TYR A 397 -23.51 6.45 -2.08
CA TYR A 397 -23.46 5.03 -2.41
C TYR A 397 -23.70 4.12 -1.20
N GLU A 398 -23.01 4.41 -0.08
CA GLU A 398 -23.21 3.63 1.16
C GLU A 398 -24.66 3.77 1.64
N SER A 399 -25.22 4.99 1.64
CA SER A 399 -26.59 5.25 2.06
C SER A 399 -27.65 4.53 1.23
N ASP A 400 -27.39 4.34 -0.06
CA ASP A 400 -28.34 3.67 -0.98
C ASP A 400 -28.27 2.14 -0.86
N HIS A 401 -27.16 1.58 -0.37
CA HIS A 401 -26.93 0.13 -0.34
C HIS A 401 -26.97 -0.49 1.05
N GLU A 402 -26.79 0.30 2.11
CA GLU A 402 -26.74 -0.22 3.47
C GLU A 402 -28.10 -0.74 3.96
N LEU A 403 -28.08 -1.92 4.54
CA LEU A 403 -29.24 -2.51 5.22
C LEU A 403 -29.28 -2.16 6.72
N LEU A 404 -28.14 -1.72 7.25
CA LEU A 404 -27.99 -1.27 8.64
C LEU A 404 -26.90 -0.21 8.70
N ARG A 405 -27.18 0.87 9.42
CA ARG A 405 -26.19 1.87 9.82
C ARG A 405 -26.11 1.95 11.33
N THR A 406 -24.88 1.94 11.85
CA THR A 406 -24.60 2.24 13.26
C THR A 406 -23.69 3.46 13.37
N GLU A 407 -23.93 4.29 14.40
CA GLU A 407 -23.07 5.44 14.69
C GLU A 407 -22.11 5.12 15.84
N GLN A 408 -20.88 5.59 15.74
CA GLN A 408 -19.87 5.53 16.78
C GLN A 408 -19.26 6.92 16.94
N VAL A 409 -19.90 7.74 17.77
CA VAL A 409 -19.58 9.16 18.00
C VAL A 409 -18.71 9.33 19.24
N ILE A 410 -18.89 8.50 20.25
CA ILE A 410 -18.18 8.59 21.51
C ILE A 410 -16.72 8.19 21.37
N ARG A 411 -15.83 9.09 21.78
CA ARG A 411 -14.37 8.82 21.92
C ARG A 411 -14.08 8.34 23.35
N PRO A 412 -13.46 7.19 23.52
CA PRO A 412 -13.07 6.70 24.86
C PRO A 412 -12.22 7.67 25.68
N THR A 413 -11.47 8.52 25.00
CA THR A 413 -10.60 9.56 25.62
C THR A 413 -11.37 10.78 26.17
N GLY A 414 -12.66 10.86 25.90
CA GLY A 414 -13.49 12.01 26.27
C GLY A 414 -13.29 13.27 25.41
N LEU A 415 -12.43 13.22 24.40
CA LEU A 415 -12.14 14.38 23.54
C LEU A 415 -13.38 14.83 22.76
N LEU A 416 -13.67 16.11 22.86
CA LEU A 416 -14.77 16.76 22.14
C LEU A 416 -14.38 17.05 20.71
N ASP A 417 -15.35 17.13 19.80
CA ASP A 417 -15.14 17.77 18.51
C ASP A 417 -14.76 19.24 18.74
N PRO A 418 -13.85 19.81 17.88
CA PRO A 418 -13.34 21.16 18.09
C PRO A 418 -14.44 22.21 17.94
N GLU A 419 -14.29 23.33 18.64
CA GLU A 419 -15.14 24.48 18.46
C GLU A 419 -14.81 25.16 17.13
N VAL A 420 -15.85 25.51 16.36
CA VAL A 420 -15.71 26.15 15.05
C VAL A 420 -16.17 27.58 15.12
N SER A 421 -15.28 28.53 14.81
CA SER A 421 -15.57 29.94 14.67
C SER A 421 -15.51 30.39 13.22
N VAL A 422 -16.44 31.25 12.80
CA VAL A 422 -16.45 31.84 11.46
C VAL A 422 -16.08 33.30 11.57
N ARG A 423 -15.10 33.75 10.79
CA ARG A 423 -14.56 35.12 10.81
C ARG A 423 -14.52 35.69 9.39
N PRO A 424 -14.57 37.03 9.21
CA PRO A 424 -14.56 37.64 7.89
C PRO A 424 -13.25 37.40 7.14
N VAL A 425 -13.31 37.38 5.81
CA VAL A 425 -12.14 37.24 4.92
C VAL A 425 -11.24 38.47 4.98
N ASN A 426 -11.84 39.65 5.13
CA ASN A 426 -11.06 40.88 5.26
C ASN A 426 -10.20 40.87 6.54
N GLY A 427 -8.88 41.01 6.38
CA GLY A 427 -7.92 40.91 7.49
C GLY A 427 -7.60 39.49 7.96
N GLN A 428 -8.01 38.47 7.21
CA GLN A 428 -7.83 37.05 7.58
C GLN A 428 -6.36 36.67 7.84
N ILE A 429 -5.39 37.26 7.15
CA ILE A 429 -3.97 36.94 7.33
C ILE A 429 -3.43 37.49 8.65
N ASP A 430 -3.80 38.71 9.02
CA ASP A 430 -3.38 39.33 10.29
C ASP A 430 -4.03 38.60 11.47
N ASP A 431 -5.32 38.27 11.37
CA ASP A 431 -6.02 37.49 12.38
C ASP A 431 -5.44 36.09 12.53
N LEU A 432 -5.16 35.40 11.39
CA LEU A 432 -4.49 34.09 11.38
C LEU A 432 -3.12 34.16 12.07
N LEU A 433 -2.33 35.18 11.80
CA LEU A 433 -1.03 35.37 12.42
C LEU A 433 -1.17 35.49 13.95
N GLY A 434 -2.19 36.24 14.41
CA GLY A 434 -2.50 36.38 15.83
C GLY A 434 -2.88 35.04 16.49
N GLU A 435 -3.67 34.22 15.80
CA GLU A 435 -4.06 32.87 16.26
C GLU A 435 -2.86 31.90 16.27
N ILE A 436 -2.01 31.96 15.23
CA ILE A 436 -0.77 31.17 15.19
C ILE A 436 0.08 31.46 16.43
N HIS A 437 0.34 32.73 16.75
CA HIS A 437 1.16 33.07 17.91
C HIS A 437 0.57 32.55 19.23
N LYS A 438 -0.76 32.62 19.40
CA LYS A 438 -1.43 32.08 20.58
C LYS A 438 -1.22 30.57 20.74
N GLU A 439 -1.25 29.83 19.65
CA GLU A 439 -1.04 28.39 19.69
C GLU A 439 0.44 27.99 19.86
N LEU A 440 1.35 28.77 19.30
CA LEU A 440 2.79 28.59 19.52
C LEU A 440 3.18 28.83 21.00
N ASP A 441 2.57 29.80 21.66
CA ASP A 441 2.77 30.04 23.09
C ASP A 441 2.33 28.82 23.93
N LYS A 442 1.32 28.09 23.48
CA LYS A 442 0.86 26.83 24.11
C LYS A 442 1.66 25.58 23.64
N LYS A 443 2.63 25.77 22.75
CA LYS A 443 3.40 24.69 22.07
C LYS A 443 2.54 23.75 21.23
N ASN A 444 1.42 24.22 20.71
CA ASN A 444 0.58 23.51 19.78
C ASN A 444 1.05 23.74 18.34
N LYS A 445 0.68 22.81 17.45
CA LYS A 445 0.90 22.91 16.01
C LYS A 445 -0.32 23.48 15.30
N VAL A 446 -0.09 24.06 14.13
CA VAL A 446 -1.14 24.73 13.34
C VAL A 446 -1.20 24.15 11.93
N LEU A 447 -2.41 23.82 11.46
CA LEU A 447 -2.68 23.45 10.06
C LEU A 447 -3.44 24.58 9.37
N VAL A 448 -3.00 24.99 8.19
CA VAL A 448 -3.68 26.02 7.39
C VAL A 448 -4.03 25.45 6.01
N THR A 449 -5.31 25.51 5.64
CA THR A 449 -5.78 25.05 4.33
C THR A 449 -6.09 26.22 3.40
N THR A 450 -5.53 26.17 2.18
CA THR A 450 -5.75 27.14 1.11
C THR A 450 -6.49 26.49 -0.08
N LEU A 451 -6.87 27.28 -1.08
CA LEU A 451 -7.56 26.77 -2.28
C LEU A 451 -6.60 26.46 -3.44
N THR A 452 -5.46 27.14 -3.53
CA THR A 452 -4.55 27.01 -4.65
C THR A 452 -3.09 26.85 -4.20
N LYS A 453 -2.26 26.22 -5.07
CA LYS A 453 -0.81 26.11 -4.85
C LYS A 453 -0.17 27.48 -4.60
N LYS A 454 -0.50 28.45 -5.45
CA LYS A 454 0.05 29.80 -5.36
C LYS A 454 -0.25 30.45 -4.01
N MET A 455 -1.51 30.37 -3.52
CA MET A 455 -1.87 30.90 -2.20
C MET A 455 -1.07 30.22 -1.07
N ALA A 456 -0.88 28.90 -1.16
CA ALA A 456 -0.11 28.18 -0.16
C ALA A 456 1.38 28.57 -0.18
N GLU A 457 1.97 28.74 -1.34
CA GLU A 457 3.35 29.19 -1.53
C GLU A 457 3.55 30.63 -1.04
N ASP A 458 2.68 31.55 -1.45
CA ASP A 458 2.71 32.96 -1.06
C ASP A 458 2.55 33.10 0.47
N LEU A 459 1.58 32.38 1.06
CA LEU A 459 1.37 32.36 2.52
C LEU A 459 2.56 31.77 3.27
N THR A 460 3.13 30.68 2.76
CA THR A 460 4.31 30.06 3.40
C THR A 460 5.52 30.99 3.37
N SER A 461 5.72 31.71 2.26
CA SER A 461 6.80 32.69 2.15
C SER A 461 6.59 33.86 3.11
N TYR A 462 5.38 34.38 3.18
CA TYR A 462 5.03 35.45 4.13
C TYR A 462 5.23 35.03 5.59
N LEU A 463 4.72 33.86 5.99
CA LEU A 463 4.88 33.37 7.37
C LEU A 463 6.36 33.13 7.73
N ARG A 464 7.19 32.73 6.77
CA ARG A 464 8.64 32.58 6.98
C ARG A 464 9.34 33.94 7.16
N GLU A 465 8.94 34.96 6.39
CA GLU A 465 9.47 36.31 6.50
C GLU A 465 9.19 36.96 7.87
N VAL A 466 8.03 36.65 8.47
CA VAL A 466 7.66 37.10 9.82
C VAL A 466 8.20 36.19 10.92
N GLY A 467 9.09 35.23 10.59
CA GLY A 467 9.84 34.44 11.57
C GLY A 467 9.14 33.19 12.08
N ILE A 468 8.06 32.71 11.44
CA ILE A 468 7.36 31.48 11.79
C ILE A 468 8.03 30.29 11.12
N ARG A 469 8.28 29.21 11.88
CA ARG A 469 8.76 27.93 11.34
C ARG A 469 7.64 27.23 10.60
N VAL A 470 7.62 27.33 9.26
CA VAL A 470 6.53 26.86 8.39
C VAL A 470 7.05 25.97 7.28
N LYS A 471 6.31 24.91 6.97
CA LYS A 471 6.46 24.08 5.76
C LYS A 471 5.20 24.10 4.93
N TYR A 472 5.37 23.80 3.64
CA TYR A 472 4.30 23.69 2.65
C TYR A 472 4.15 22.24 2.20
N LEU A 473 2.90 21.79 2.07
CA LEU A 473 2.55 20.44 1.60
C LEU A 473 1.70 20.55 0.31
N HIS A 474 2.20 20.01 -0.80
CA HIS A 474 1.49 20.00 -2.07
C HIS A 474 1.28 18.58 -2.63
N SER A 475 0.51 18.49 -3.73
CA SER A 475 0.12 17.20 -4.33
C SER A 475 1.27 16.41 -4.95
N ASP A 476 2.36 17.10 -5.32
CA ASP A 476 3.47 16.54 -6.08
C ASP A 476 4.59 15.98 -5.16
N ILE A 477 4.43 16.18 -3.84
CA ILE A 477 5.32 15.59 -2.81
C ILE A 477 5.03 14.10 -2.73
N ASP A 478 6.08 13.29 -2.81
CA ASP A 478 5.96 11.85 -2.73
C ASP A 478 5.55 11.35 -1.32
N THR A 479 5.25 10.06 -1.21
CA THR A 479 4.74 9.48 0.03
C THR A 479 5.79 9.45 1.14
N LEU A 480 7.08 9.31 0.79
CA LEU A 480 8.17 9.25 1.76
C LEU A 480 8.45 10.65 2.32
N GLU A 481 8.64 11.63 1.45
CA GLU A 481 8.84 13.04 1.82
C GLU A 481 7.67 13.57 2.67
N ARG A 482 6.43 13.19 2.32
CA ARG A 482 5.25 13.52 3.11
C ARG A 482 5.33 12.96 4.53
N SER A 483 5.76 11.71 4.68
CA SER A 483 5.92 11.07 5.98
C SER A 483 7.02 11.75 6.81
N GLU A 484 8.08 12.20 6.17
CA GLU A 484 9.14 12.99 6.81
C GLU A 484 8.65 14.35 7.28
N ILE A 485 7.87 15.07 6.46
CA ILE A 485 7.27 16.36 6.85
C ILE A 485 6.38 16.19 8.08
N ILE A 486 5.56 15.13 8.14
CA ILE A 486 4.71 14.86 9.31
C ILE A 486 5.57 14.55 10.55
N ARG A 487 6.58 13.72 10.38
CA ARG A 487 7.54 13.40 11.46
C ARG A 487 8.24 14.66 11.97
N ASP A 488 8.77 15.49 11.09
CA ASP A 488 9.46 16.72 11.42
C ASP A 488 8.56 17.69 12.21
N MET A 489 7.28 17.80 11.83
CA MET A 489 6.30 18.59 12.59
C MET A 489 6.12 18.05 14.01
N ARG A 490 6.04 16.74 14.18
CA ARG A 490 5.90 16.08 15.49
C ARG A 490 7.20 16.11 16.31
N MET A 491 8.35 16.17 15.64
CA MET A 491 9.67 16.31 16.28
C MET A 491 10.04 17.78 16.56
N ASP A 492 9.10 18.70 16.42
CA ASP A 492 9.26 20.12 16.71
C ASP A 492 10.25 20.88 15.80
N VAL A 493 10.49 20.38 14.58
CA VAL A 493 11.34 21.05 13.59
C VAL A 493 10.65 22.29 13.04
N PHE A 494 9.34 22.26 12.86
CA PHE A 494 8.51 23.39 12.47
C PHE A 494 7.12 23.34 13.11
N ASP A 495 6.36 24.45 13.04
CA ASP A 495 5.14 24.65 13.82
C ASP A 495 3.88 24.74 12.98
N VAL A 496 4.00 25.25 11.77
CA VAL A 496 2.87 25.52 10.88
C VAL A 496 3.01 24.73 9.61
N LEU A 497 1.95 24.00 9.24
CA LEU A 497 1.86 23.30 7.96
C LEU A 497 0.78 23.94 7.10
N VAL A 498 1.17 24.47 5.95
CA VAL A 498 0.25 25.04 4.96
C VAL A 498 0.05 24.06 3.83
N GLY A 499 -1.18 23.89 3.35
CA GLY A 499 -1.44 23.02 2.20
C GLY A 499 -2.82 23.23 1.58
N ILE A 500 -2.99 22.71 0.36
CA ILE A 500 -4.26 22.80 -0.36
C ILE A 500 -5.23 21.73 0.13
N ASN A 501 -4.76 20.52 0.20
CA ASN A 501 -5.55 19.35 0.58
C ASN A 501 -4.84 18.59 1.72
N LEU A 502 -4.92 19.15 2.91
CA LEU A 502 -4.46 18.48 4.14
C LEU A 502 -5.40 17.34 4.57
N LEU A 503 -6.43 17.07 3.74
CA LEU A 503 -7.42 16.01 3.97
C LEU A 503 -6.92 14.62 3.61
N ARG A 504 -5.86 14.51 2.79
CA ARG A 504 -5.33 13.19 2.46
C ARG A 504 -4.94 12.50 3.76
N GLU A 505 -5.54 11.36 4.00
CA GLU A 505 -5.46 10.55 5.20
C GLU A 505 -4.00 10.24 5.57
N GLY A 506 -3.77 9.94 6.85
CA GLY A 506 -2.42 9.74 7.38
C GLY A 506 -1.86 10.93 8.17
N LEU A 507 -2.54 12.09 8.20
CA LEU A 507 -2.22 13.17 9.13
C LEU A 507 -2.83 12.88 10.50
N ASP A 508 -2.13 12.07 11.29
CA ASP A 508 -2.45 11.81 12.69
C ASP A 508 -1.47 12.59 13.59
N ILE A 509 -1.78 13.86 13.82
CA ILE A 509 -0.94 14.80 14.59
C ILE A 509 -1.73 15.27 15.82
N PRO A 510 -1.59 14.59 16.97
CA PRO A 510 -2.31 14.97 18.18
C PRO A 510 -1.94 16.37 18.71
N GLU A 511 -0.80 16.89 18.30
CA GLU A 511 -0.25 18.18 18.73
C GLU A 511 -0.94 19.39 18.05
N VAL A 512 -1.88 19.16 17.10
CA VAL A 512 -2.58 20.22 16.37
C VAL A 512 -3.62 20.88 17.28
N GLY A 513 -3.41 22.15 17.64
CA GLY A 513 -4.35 22.98 18.41
C GLY A 513 -5.24 23.86 17.53
N LEU A 514 -4.77 24.26 16.35
CA LEU A 514 -5.55 25.11 15.44
C LEU A 514 -5.59 24.51 14.01
N VAL A 515 -6.79 24.49 13.45
CA VAL A 515 -6.99 24.31 12.02
C VAL A 515 -7.63 25.57 11.44
N ALA A 516 -6.93 26.26 10.55
CA ALA A 516 -7.43 27.44 9.85
C ALA A 516 -7.84 27.09 8.40
N ILE A 517 -9.03 27.48 8.03
CA ILE A 517 -9.61 27.24 6.69
C ILE A 517 -9.82 28.58 6.01
N LEU A 518 -8.92 28.95 5.10
CA LEU A 518 -9.04 30.20 4.33
C LEU A 518 -10.09 30.05 3.23
N ASP A 519 -10.78 31.13 2.91
CA ASP A 519 -11.81 31.19 1.87
C ASP A 519 -12.81 30.01 1.97
N ALA A 520 -13.36 29.78 3.15
CA ALA A 520 -14.25 28.66 3.43
C ALA A 520 -15.59 28.76 2.69
N ASP A 521 -15.99 29.95 2.24
CA ASP A 521 -17.21 30.23 1.46
C ASP A 521 -17.07 30.02 -0.05
N LYS A 522 -15.91 29.64 -0.55
CA LYS A 522 -15.70 29.33 -1.97
C LYS A 522 -16.11 27.88 -2.21
N GLU A 523 -17.37 27.67 -2.52
CA GLU A 523 -17.91 26.32 -2.78
C GLU A 523 -17.14 25.56 -3.85
N GLY A 524 -16.93 24.26 -3.62
CA GLY A 524 -16.21 23.36 -4.49
C GLY A 524 -15.80 22.09 -3.76
N PHE A 525 -15.09 21.20 -4.43
CA PHE A 525 -14.68 19.90 -3.88
C PHE A 525 -13.91 20.04 -2.54
N LEU A 526 -13.02 21.04 -2.44
CA LEU A 526 -12.20 21.29 -1.24
C LEU A 526 -12.97 21.95 -0.09
N ARG A 527 -14.17 22.42 -0.31
CA ARG A 527 -15.04 23.09 0.67
C ARG A 527 -16.44 22.46 0.73
N SER A 528 -16.56 21.21 0.27
CA SER A 528 -17.75 20.39 0.47
C SER A 528 -17.96 20.08 1.94
N GLU A 529 -19.16 19.73 2.36
CA GLU A 529 -19.51 19.30 3.70
C GLU A 529 -18.53 18.22 4.22
N THR A 530 -18.32 17.16 3.44
CA THR A 530 -17.39 16.07 3.76
C THR A 530 -15.97 16.57 3.99
N SER A 531 -15.46 17.43 3.07
CA SER A 531 -14.14 18.02 3.17
C SER A 531 -13.99 18.87 4.43
N LEU A 532 -14.99 19.67 4.77
CA LEU A 532 -14.98 20.52 5.96
C LEU A 532 -14.99 19.68 7.23
N ILE A 533 -15.88 18.67 7.36
CA ILE A 533 -15.93 17.78 8.52
C ILE A 533 -14.60 17.08 8.74
N GLN A 534 -13.96 16.59 7.69
CA GLN A 534 -12.67 15.92 7.78
C GLN A 534 -11.55 16.87 8.21
N THR A 535 -11.54 18.10 7.67
CA THR A 535 -10.56 19.13 8.05
C THR A 535 -10.74 19.54 9.51
N ILE A 536 -11.97 19.77 9.94
CA ILE A 536 -12.33 20.06 11.33
C ILE A 536 -11.83 18.93 12.24
N GLY A 537 -12.05 17.69 11.86
CA GLY A 537 -11.65 16.49 12.62
C GLY A 537 -10.13 16.37 12.89
N ARG A 538 -9.28 17.12 12.17
CA ARG A 538 -7.82 17.14 12.44
C ARG A 538 -7.47 17.79 13.78
N ALA A 539 -8.27 18.73 14.26
CA ALA A 539 -8.10 19.33 15.60
C ALA A 539 -8.77 18.51 16.73
N ALA A 540 -9.54 17.47 16.42
CA ALA A 540 -10.32 16.72 17.41
C ALA A 540 -9.49 15.78 18.32
N ARG A 541 -8.17 15.74 18.18
CA ARG A 541 -7.26 14.93 19.01
C ARG A 541 -6.55 15.71 20.11
N ASN A 542 -6.72 17.02 20.09
CA ASN A 542 -6.21 17.94 21.12
C ASN A 542 -7.38 18.46 21.97
N ALA A 543 -7.22 18.44 23.28
CA ALA A 543 -8.28 18.92 24.20
C ALA A 543 -8.57 20.41 24.01
N ASP A 544 -7.58 21.21 23.61
CA ASP A 544 -7.67 22.64 23.32
C ASP A 544 -7.91 22.93 21.83
N GLY A 545 -8.19 21.88 21.04
CA GLY A 545 -8.34 21.99 19.59
C GLY A 545 -9.53 22.87 19.17
N HIS A 546 -9.27 23.81 18.25
CA HIS A 546 -10.31 24.66 17.69
C HIS A 546 -10.08 24.92 16.18
N VAL A 547 -11.12 25.39 15.51
CA VAL A 547 -11.12 25.65 14.08
C VAL A 547 -11.58 27.07 13.79
N VAL A 548 -10.86 27.75 12.92
CA VAL A 548 -11.23 29.07 12.39
C VAL A 548 -11.51 28.94 10.90
N MET A 549 -12.74 29.27 10.48
CA MET A 549 -13.14 29.39 9.08
C MET A 549 -13.21 30.86 8.69
N TYR A 550 -12.46 31.26 7.66
CA TYR A 550 -12.56 32.61 7.12
C TYR A 550 -13.55 32.59 5.95
N ALA A 551 -14.66 33.34 6.13
CA ALA A 551 -15.75 33.39 5.17
C ALA A 551 -16.55 34.68 5.33
N ASP A 552 -16.96 35.31 4.20
CA ASP A 552 -17.85 36.47 4.21
C ASP A 552 -19.32 36.10 4.18
N ARG A 553 -19.63 34.85 3.76
CA ARG A 553 -20.97 34.29 3.76
C ARG A 553 -21.00 32.86 4.25
N MET A 554 -22.10 32.50 4.93
CA MET A 554 -22.35 31.11 5.32
C MET A 554 -22.87 30.33 4.11
N THR A 555 -22.18 29.26 3.69
CA THR A 555 -22.65 28.35 2.65
C THR A 555 -23.41 27.15 3.26
N ASP A 556 -24.21 26.45 2.44
CA ASP A 556 -24.92 25.27 2.88
C ASP A 556 -23.99 24.16 3.38
N SER A 557 -22.84 24.00 2.71
CA SER A 557 -21.81 23.04 3.12
C SER A 557 -21.19 23.39 4.48
N MET A 558 -20.90 24.67 4.72
CA MET A 558 -20.42 25.15 6.03
C MET A 558 -21.48 24.94 7.11
N GLN A 559 -22.73 25.33 6.83
CA GLN A 559 -23.83 25.19 7.81
C GLN A 559 -24.02 23.75 8.24
N ARG A 560 -24.03 22.79 7.29
CA ARG A 560 -24.16 21.36 7.60
C ARG A 560 -22.94 20.83 8.37
N ALA A 561 -21.72 21.17 7.96
CA ALA A 561 -20.52 20.73 8.63
C ALA A 561 -20.43 21.25 10.08
N ILE A 562 -20.74 22.50 10.31
CA ILE A 562 -20.77 23.11 11.66
C ILE A 562 -21.88 22.49 12.51
N SER A 563 -23.08 22.31 11.96
CA SER A 563 -24.20 21.69 12.67
C SER A 563 -23.89 20.27 13.11
N GLU A 564 -23.30 19.45 12.23
CA GLU A 564 -22.90 18.09 12.55
C GLU A 564 -21.78 18.03 13.58
N THR A 565 -20.78 18.90 13.46
CA THR A 565 -19.70 19.01 14.46
C THR A 565 -20.25 19.37 15.84
N ASN A 566 -21.19 20.31 15.90
CA ASN A 566 -21.84 20.71 17.17
C ASN A 566 -22.72 19.58 17.74
N ARG A 567 -23.45 18.83 16.90
CA ARG A 567 -24.21 17.66 17.31
C ARG A 567 -23.31 16.62 17.98
N ARG A 568 -22.19 16.28 17.32
CA ARG A 568 -21.20 15.32 17.85
C ARG A 568 -20.58 15.81 19.16
N ARG A 569 -20.24 17.10 19.24
CA ARG A 569 -19.70 17.72 20.44
C ARG A 569 -20.66 17.62 21.62
N GLN A 570 -21.95 17.91 21.42
CA GLN A 570 -22.97 17.82 22.46
C GLN A 570 -23.16 16.37 22.95
N ILE A 571 -23.20 15.38 22.06
CA ILE A 571 -23.30 13.96 22.43
C ILE A 571 -22.12 13.54 23.30
N GLN A 572 -20.90 13.88 22.88
CA GLN A 572 -19.71 13.56 23.63
C GLN A 572 -19.66 14.27 24.99
N GLN A 573 -20.08 15.53 25.05
CA GLN A 573 -20.11 16.29 26.30
C GLN A 573 -21.09 15.67 27.28
N ALA A 574 -22.30 15.36 26.85
CA ALA A 574 -23.30 14.70 27.69
C ALA A 574 -22.81 13.35 28.25
N TYR A 575 -22.12 12.57 27.39
CA TYR A 575 -21.51 11.32 27.82
C TYR A 575 -20.40 11.53 28.86
N ASN A 576 -19.53 12.51 28.66
CA ASN A 576 -18.46 12.84 29.60
C ASN A 576 -19.02 13.25 30.97
N GLU A 577 -20.05 14.11 30.98
CA GLU A 577 -20.72 14.56 32.21
C GLU A 577 -21.37 13.39 32.95
N ALA A 578 -22.07 12.51 32.22
CA ALA A 578 -22.73 11.35 32.82
C ALA A 578 -21.77 10.32 33.41
N ASN A 579 -20.54 10.21 32.85
CA ASN A 579 -19.54 9.22 33.27
C ASN A 579 -18.36 9.84 34.04
N GLY A 580 -18.38 11.15 34.33
CA GLY A 580 -17.30 11.84 35.05
C GLY A 580 -15.95 11.83 34.33
N ILE A 581 -15.96 11.83 32.97
CA ILE A 581 -14.76 11.76 32.14
C ILE A 581 -14.21 13.17 31.89
N THR A 582 -12.94 13.38 32.16
CA THR A 582 -12.22 14.60 31.79
C THR A 582 -11.48 14.37 30.48
N PRO A 583 -11.71 15.19 29.43
CA PRO A 583 -11.00 15.09 28.17
C PRO A 583 -9.49 15.15 28.34
N THR A 584 -8.74 14.24 27.73
CA THR A 584 -7.29 14.22 27.77
C THR A 584 -6.70 14.10 26.36
N THR A 585 -5.72 14.96 26.05
CA THR A 585 -5.02 14.93 24.77
C THR A 585 -4.28 13.59 24.59
N ILE A 586 -4.44 12.97 23.41
CA ILE A 586 -3.80 11.71 23.08
C ILE A 586 -2.29 11.91 22.95
N LYS A 587 -1.50 11.14 23.69
CA LYS A 587 -0.04 11.08 23.54
C LYS A 587 0.33 9.82 22.76
N LYS A 588 0.67 9.94 21.49
CA LYS A 588 1.21 8.84 20.69
C LYS A 588 2.72 8.95 20.58
N LYS A 589 3.43 7.84 20.81
CA LYS A 589 4.86 7.76 20.45
C LYS A 589 4.99 7.97 18.94
N VAL A 590 6.01 8.73 18.52
CA VAL A 590 6.38 8.83 17.11
C VAL A 590 6.89 7.45 16.70
N ARG A 591 6.07 6.68 15.97
CA ARG A 591 6.50 5.39 15.42
C ARG A 591 7.22 5.67 14.11
N ASP A 592 8.42 5.14 13.95
CA ASP A 592 9.09 5.12 12.65
C ASP A 592 8.35 4.12 11.72
N LEU A 593 7.36 4.61 10.99
CA LEU A 593 6.70 3.86 9.90
C LEU A 593 7.70 3.52 8.75
N ILE A 594 8.89 4.09 8.83
CA ILE A 594 9.96 4.00 7.82
C ILE A 594 10.91 2.82 8.09
N SER A 595 10.76 2.09 9.19
CA SER A 595 11.70 1.00 9.51
C SER A 595 11.62 -0.20 8.55
N ILE A 596 10.57 -0.31 7.74
CA ILE A 596 10.43 -1.35 6.72
C ILE A 596 11.17 -0.97 5.43
N SER A 597 11.26 0.33 5.08
CA SER A 597 12.00 0.81 3.91
C SER A 597 13.43 1.28 4.21
N LYS A 598 13.75 1.62 5.47
CA LYS A 598 15.06 2.20 5.85
C LYS A 598 16.19 1.21 6.09
N LYS A 599 15.98 -0.09 6.12
CA LYS A 599 17.13 -1.02 6.25
C LYS A 599 18.10 -0.95 5.04
N ALA A 600 17.64 -0.45 3.89
CA ALA A 600 18.49 -0.21 2.73
C ALA A 600 19.18 1.18 2.72
N GLU A 601 18.52 2.24 3.22
CA GLU A 601 19.03 3.62 3.20
C GLU A 601 19.87 4.03 4.43
N VAL A 602 19.68 3.39 5.59
CA VAL A 602 20.42 3.67 6.82
C VAL A 602 21.94 3.43 6.66
N ASN A 603 22.34 2.58 5.70
CA ASN A 603 23.76 2.40 5.39
C ASN A 603 24.43 3.58 4.66
N ILE A 604 23.67 4.53 4.11
CA ILE A 604 24.22 5.67 3.36
C ILE A 604 24.29 6.94 4.25
N LYS A 605 23.27 7.18 5.10
CA LYS A 605 23.22 8.38 5.97
C LYS A 605 24.03 8.28 7.28
N GLU A 606 24.38 7.09 7.76
CA GLU A 606 25.38 6.96 8.82
C GLU A 606 26.81 7.30 8.35
N MET A 607 27.02 7.48 7.04
CA MET A 607 28.31 7.85 6.45
C MET A 607 28.52 9.37 6.30
N GLU A 608 27.53 10.19 6.64
CA GLU A 608 27.67 11.67 6.68
C GLU A 608 28.19 12.20 8.03
N LYS A 609 28.91 11.40 8.79
CA LYS A 609 29.81 11.95 9.82
C LYS A 609 30.92 12.70 9.09
N ASP A 610 31.03 13.99 9.43
CA ASP A 610 32.03 14.93 8.96
C ASP A 610 33.26 14.27 8.32
N LEU A 611 33.31 14.27 7.00
CA LEU A 611 34.46 13.77 6.22
C LEU A 611 35.78 14.47 6.63
N GLU A 612 35.68 15.69 7.15
CA GLU A 612 36.82 16.46 7.67
C GLU A 612 37.38 15.93 9.00
N SER A 613 36.64 15.06 9.71
CA SER A 613 37.08 14.50 11.01
C SER A 613 37.58 13.05 10.92
N MET A 614 37.58 12.44 9.72
CA MET A 614 38.02 11.07 9.52
C MET A 614 39.54 10.92 9.49
N SER A 615 40.03 9.90 10.17
CA SER A 615 41.47 9.52 10.07
C SER A 615 41.77 8.90 8.69
N ARG A 616 43.02 8.97 8.27
CA ARG A 616 43.49 8.39 7.00
C ARG A 616 43.11 6.91 6.83
N GLN A 617 43.22 6.11 7.90
CA GLN A 617 42.85 4.69 7.88
C GLN A 617 41.33 4.47 7.68
N GLU A 618 40.50 5.31 8.26
CA GLU A 618 39.05 5.27 8.09
C GLU A 618 38.65 5.66 6.66
N LEU A 619 39.29 6.66 6.08
CA LEU A 619 39.12 7.07 4.67
C LEU A 619 39.51 5.98 3.69
N GLU A 620 40.63 5.25 3.93
CA GLU A 620 41.07 4.12 3.09
C GLU A 620 40.08 2.93 3.16
N VAL A 621 39.51 2.65 4.32
CA VAL A 621 38.48 1.62 4.50
C VAL A 621 37.19 2.02 3.79
N LEU A 622 36.80 3.29 3.91
CA LEU A 622 35.63 3.86 3.26
C LEU A 622 35.75 3.81 1.73
N LEU A 623 36.92 4.18 1.19
CA LEU A 623 37.23 4.11 -0.24
C LEU A 623 37.07 2.68 -0.80
N LYS A 624 37.54 1.67 -0.08
CA LYS A 624 37.40 0.28 -0.50
C LYS A 624 35.93 -0.15 -0.52
N LYS A 625 35.16 0.25 0.51
CA LYS A 625 33.73 -0.08 0.63
C LYS A 625 32.90 0.56 -0.49
N ILE A 626 33.09 1.85 -0.76
CA ILE A 626 32.39 2.57 -1.84
C ILE A 626 32.80 2.04 -3.23
N THR A 627 34.08 1.68 -3.41
CA THR A 627 34.52 1.06 -4.66
C THR A 627 33.82 -0.27 -4.92
N GLN A 628 33.66 -1.09 -3.90
CA GLN A 628 32.95 -2.36 -3.99
C GLN A 628 31.45 -2.14 -4.29
N GLN A 629 30.81 -1.20 -3.62
CA GLN A 629 29.41 -0.84 -3.86
C GLN A 629 29.19 -0.30 -5.27
N MET A 630 30.09 0.55 -5.78
CA MET A 630 30.03 1.05 -7.16
C MET A 630 30.11 -0.10 -8.19
N HIS A 631 31.04 -1.06 -7.96
CA HIS A 631 31.13 -2.22 -8.85
C HIS A 631 29.92 -3.12 -8.77
N THR A 632 29.31 -3.27 -7.59
CA THR A 632 28.06 -4.03 -7.41
C THR A 632 26.92 -3.33 -8.12
N ALA A 633 26.75 -2.02 -7.93
CA ALA A 633 25.72 -1.23 -8.62
C ALA A 633 25.90 -1.27 -10.15
N ALA A 634 27.12 -1.22 -10.65
CA ALA A 634 27.42 -1.35 -12.09
C ALA A 634 27.12 -2.76 -12.61
N ALA A 635 27.40 -3.81 -11.84
CA ALA A 635 27.07 -5.19 -12.19
C ALA A 635 25.56 -5.45 -12.19
N GLU A 636 24.81 -4.75 -11.33
CA GLU A 636 23.35 -4.75 -11.24
C GLU A 636 22.69 -3.81 -12.27
N LEU A 637 23.47 -3.21 -13.17
CA LEU A 637 23.02 -2.26 -14.21
C LEU A 637 22.37 -0.98 -13.65
N ASN A 638 22.55 -0.70 -12.36
CA ASN A 638 22.14 0.56 -11.74
C ASN A 638 23.18 1.65 -11.98
N PHE A 639 23.17 2.18 -13.20
CA PHE A 639 24.19 3.13 -13.66
C PHE A 639 24.10 4.50 -12.97
N GLU A 640 22.94 4.88 -12.46
CA GLU A 640 22.74 6.14 -11.76
C GLU A 640 23.42 6.09 -10.39
N LEU A 641 23.14 5.06 -9.60
CA LEU A 641 23.82 4.81 -8.33
C LEU A 641 25.34 4.58 -8.52
N ALA A 642 25.73 3.86 -9.57
CA ALA A 642 27.15 3.67 -9.90
C ALA A 642 27.84 5.00 -10.23
N ALA A 643 27.16 5.94 -10.90
CA ALA A 643 27.67 7.27 -11.20
C ALA A 643 27.80 8.13 -9.93
N GLU A 644 26.80 8.14 -9.05
CA GLU A 644 26.86 8.84 -7.76
C GLU A 644 28.00 8.31 -6.86
N LEU A 645 28.14 7.00 -6.78
CA LEU A 645 29.21 6.37 -6.00
C LEU A 645 30.60 6.65 -6.61
N ARG A 646 30.71 6.75 -7.95
CA ARG A 646 31.93 7.17 -8.64
C ARG A 646 32.30 8.61 -8.30
N ASP A 647 31.33 9.51 -8.30
CA ASP A 647 31.56 10.92 -8.03
C ASP A 647 31.97 11.12 -6.55
N LYS A 648 31.36 10.40 -5.61
CA LYS A 648 31.81 10.31 -4.21
C LYS A 648 33.24 9.73 -4.08
N LEU A 649 33.60 8.72 -4.87
CA LEU A 649 34.94 8.17 -4.88
C LEU A 649 36.02 9.20 -5.34
N ILE A 650 35.67 10.04 -6.31
CA ILE A 650 36.57 11.11 -6.80
C ILE A 650 36.79 12.13 -5.67
N GLU A 651 35.75 12.52 -4.96
CA GLU A 651 35.81 13.46 -3.85
C GLU A 651 36.66 12.94 -2.67
N LEU A 652 36.42 11.70 -2.25
CA LEU A 652 37.19 11.04 -1.19
C LEU A 652 38.67 10.84 -1.56
N LYS A 653 38.96 10.51 -2.82
CA LYS A 653 40.36 10.41 -3.32
C LYS A 653 41.07 11.74 -3.29
N LYS A 654 40.36 12.83 -3.61
CA LYS A 654 40.90 14.19 -3.54
C LYS A 654 41.25 14.58 -2.11
N GLN A 655 40.38 14.30 -1.16
CA GLN A 655 40.62 14.54 0.26
C GLN A 655 41.78 13.71 0.81
N LEU A 656 41.90 12.44 0.43
CA LEU A 656 43.01 11.59 0.83
C LEU A 656 44.33 12.12 0.26
N GLN A 657 44.33 12.71 -0.93
CA GLN A 657 45.48 13.32 -1.57
C GLN A 657 45.86 14.63 -0.86
N GLU A 658 44.92 15.47 -0.48
CA GLU A 658 45.15 16.70 0.30
C GLU A 658 45.70 16.41 1.71
N MET A 659 45.34 15.26 2.31
CA MET A 659 45.93 14.78 3.58
C MET A 659 47.33 14.20 3.42
N ASN A 660 47.74 13.78 2.21
CA ASN A 660 49.08 13.30 1.93
C ASN A 660 50.07 14.45 1.62
N ASP A 661 49.53 15.59 1.16
CA ASP A 661 50.33 16.78 0.80
C ASP A 661 50.52 17.75 1.99
N LYS A 662 49.84 17.47 3.12
CA LYS A 662 50.03 18.14 4.44
C LYS A 662 50.90 17.27 5.35
#